data_b56352c320cb4f62dab84d498de986b3
#
_entry.id   b56352c320cb4f62dab84d498de986b3
#
_cell.length_a   1.000
_cell.length_b   1.000
_cell.length_c   1.000
_cell.angle_alpha   90.00
_cell.angle_beta   90.00
_cell.angle_gamma   90.00
#
_symmetry.space_group_name_H-M   'P 1'
#
loop_
_entity.id
_entity.type
_entity.pdbx_description
1 polymer ?
#
loop_
_entity_poly.entity_id
_entity_poly.type
_entity_poly.pdbx_seq_one_letter_code
_entity_poly.pdbx_strand_id
1 'polypeptide(L)'
;MRRLALLALFFVACRGRESAAVDAATPVILVSIDTLRSDHLPAYGYRGIVTPNLDAFRADAVLFERAYSHSPLTLPSHATILTGLLPAAHGVRDNVGFRMKPGSRLSAQLKTRGYATGAAVSAYVLRGATGISEGFDAYDDEIDRGSGNQSLGAVQRPGAKTIDIAERWIGAHAAQPFFYFLHLYEPHAPYDAPEPFRSRYPKPYDAEVAYSDALLGQLVAFLKQQGIYDRALIVVLSDHGEGLGDHDEDEHGIFLYRESIQVPLLVKLPSRALAGTSVKTAVGLQDVAPLILRALADPRTAVDVKPKAIYSETWYPRFHFGWSDLHSLVDGDEHYIDAPRAELYDLKLDPAERTNLLAERRRRAAALRAAMAPLKQEAAAPSNIDPEEAQKLAALGYLGSGTRNPTGALPDPKDRTAAFRELREAFRLQREGRDAEALARFDRILAQDPDMIDVWDVRSKVLFRMGRTADSIASAKEALRRSPSSTHLAVDLANALLLNGELDDAQRHAELAVKNEPSRAHEVLARIALMRGDLARAESEARMAVDAPGETNAALYTLARVEQKQGRPAEALRVADDLLARLARTGGRPLRGLHALRGDALARLGNPGEAERALRQELHLFPGDPEAYRALIVLLASQGRGDDVTRVIREFATIAPGRQTYAVIADTLHVLGDEEGARYWRRR
;
A
#
# COMPACT_ATOMS: atom_id res chain seq x y z
N MET A 1 -18.29 -85.43 -46.19
CA MET A 1 -19.03 -84.35 -45.51
C MET A 1 -18.09 -83.64 -44.57
N ARG A 2 -17.54 -82.48 -44.99
CA ARG A 2 -16.57 -81.68 -44.27
C ARG A 2 -17.30 -80.55 -43.57
N ARG A 3 -17.22 -80.45 -42.23
CA ARG A 3 -17.72 -79.34 -41.46
C ARG A 3 -16.64 -78.24 -41.37
N LEU A 4 -16.91 -77.06 -41.95
CA LEU A 4 -16.12 -75.83 -41.71
C LEU A 4 -16.52 -75.23 -40.35
N ALA A 5 -15.56 -75.02 -39.49
CA ALA A 5 -15.68 -74.24 -38.27
C ALA A 5 -15.23 -72.78 -38.57
N LEU A 6 -16.13 -71.81 -38.45
CA LEU A 6 -15.82 -70.39 -38.52
C LEU A 6 -15.25 -69.98 -37.13
N LEU A 7 -14.00 -69.55 -37.08
CA LEU A 7 -13.45 -68.83 -35.95
C LEU A 7 -13.74 -67.32 -36.11
N ALA A 8 -14.60 -66.82 -35.23
CA ALA A 8 -14.82 -65.35 -35.12
C ALA A 8 -13.71 -64.74 -34.23
N LEU A 9 -12.79 -64.02 -34.84
CA LEU A 9 -11.83 -63.17 -34.10
C LEU A 9 -12.51 -61.92 -33.58
N PHE A 10 -12.68 -61.82 -32.24
CA PHE A 10 -13.03 -60.60 -31.56
C PHE A 10 -11.78 -59.70 -31.48
N PHE A 11 -11.73 -58.65 -32.32
CA PHE A 11 -10.80 -57.56 -32.15
C PHE A 11 -11.34 -56.69 -30.98
N VAL A 12 -10.74 -56.89 -29.81
CA VAL A 12 -10.85 -55.90 -28.71
C VAL A 12 -10.02 -54.68 -29.10
N ALA A 13 -10.64 -53.66 -29.66
CA ALA A 13 -10.03 -52.36 -29.86
C ALA A 13 -9.76 -51.74 -28.46
N CYS A 14 -8.50 -51.88 -27.96
CA CYS A 14 -7.99 -51.01 -26.95
C CYS A 14 -8.01 -49.58 -27.51
N ARG A 15 -9.07 -48.84 -27.19
CA ARG A 15 -9.04 -47.37 -27.31
C ARG A 15 -7.93 -46.90 -26.36
N GLY A 16 -6.73 -46.69 -26.91
CA GLY A 16 -5.72 -45.88 -26.24
C GLY A 16 -6.36 -44.56 -25.91
N ARG A 17 -6.42 -44.23 -24.61
CA ARG A 17 -6.70 -42.88 -24.18
C ARG A 17 -5.62 -42.01 -24.81
N GLU A 18 -5.98 -41.28 -25.85
CA GLU A 18 -5.13 -40.20 -26.35
C GLU A 18 -4.84 -39.29 -25.18
N SER A 19 -3.59 -39.22 -24.81
CA SER A 19 -3.03 -38.16 -23.99
C SER A 19 -3.34 -36.88 -24.75
N ALA A 20 -4.31 -36.09 -24.26
CA ALA A 20 -4.54 -34.76 -24.78
C ALA A 20 -3.27 -33.98 -24.53
N ALA A 21 -2.36 -33.94 -25.51
CA ALA A 21 -1.24 -33.02 -25.51
C ALA A 21 -1.86 -31.62 -25.36
N VAL A 22 -1.47 -30.88 -24.31
CA VAL A 22 -1.92 -29.50 -24.13
C VAL A 22 -1.36 -28.71 -25.30
N ASP A 23 -2.26 -28.06 -26.02
CA ASP A 23 -1.90 -27.23 -27.16
C ASP A 23 -0.90 -26.15 -26.67
N ALA A 24 0.18 -25.95 -27.46
CA ALA A 24 1.17 -24.91 -27.21
C ALA A 24 0.56 -23.49 -27.14
N ALA A 25 -0.73 -23.36 -27.45
CA ALA A 25 -1.52 -22.12 -27.40
C ALA A 25 -2.35 -21.93 -26.11
N THR A 26 -2.17 -22.74 -25.06
CA THR A 26 -2.98 -22.66 -23.83
C THR A 26 -2.72 -21.37 -23.06
N PRO A 27 -3.69 -20.45 -22.93
CA PRO A 27 -3.53 -19.27 -22.08
C PRO A 27 -3.38 -19.66 -20.60
N VAL A 28 -2.57 -18.91 -19.87
CA VAL A 28 -2.39 -19.06 -18.43
C VAL A 28 -2.83 -17.79 -17.73
N ILE A 29 -3.73 -17.91 -16.77
CA ILE A 29 -4.23 -16.79 -15.98
C ILE A 29 -4.04 -17.15 -14.50
N LEU A 30 -3.29 -16.32 -13.79
CA LEU A 30 -3.06 -16.41 -12.35
C LEU A 30 -3.77 -15.24 -11.68
N VAL A 31 -4.80 -15.54 -10.88
CA VAL A 31 -5.56 -14.57 -10.10
C VAL A 31 -5.19 -14.75 -8.64
N SER A 32 -4.63 -13.71 -8.04
CA SER A 32 -4.36 -13.62 -6.60
C SER A 32 -5.34 -12.65 -5.97
N ILE A 33 -6.03 -13.10 -4.94
CA ILE A 33 -6.99 -12.32 -4.14
C ILE A 33 -6.35 -12.12 -2.77
N ASP A 34 -5.96 -10.88 -2.45
CA ASP A 34 -5.19 -10.53 -1.25
C ASP A 34 -5.96 -10.88 0.03
N THR A 35 -5.28 -11.40 1.04
CA THR A 35 -5.81 -11.74 2.37
C THR A 35 -7.03 -12.64 2.41
N LEU A 36 -7.37 -13.37 1.33
CA LEU A 36 -8.57 -14.20 1.29
C LEU A 36 -8.38 -15.49 2.11
N ARG A 37 -9.09 -15.60 3.22
CA ARG A 37 -9.11 -16.80 4.08
C ARG A 37 -9.89 -17.93 3.43
N SER A 38 -9.32 -19.14 3.42
CA SER A 38 -10.00 -20.33 2.91
C SER A 38 -11.24 -20.69 3.74
N ASP A 39 -11.18 -20.53 5.07
CA ASP A 39 -12.27 -20.85 5.99
C ASP A 39 -13.42 -19.80 6.00
N HIS A 40 -13.31 -18.74 5.19
CA HIS A 40 -14.39 -17.79 4.89
C HIS A 40 -15.05 -18.06 3.52
N LEU A 41 -14.78 -19.20 2.88
CA LEU A 41 -15.35 -19.57 1.60
C LEU A 41 -16.30 -20.78 1.69
N PRO A 42 -17.50 -20.73 1.07
CA PRO A 42 -18.40 -21.88 0.96
C PRO A 42 -17.74 -23.14 0.39
N ALA A 43 -16.82 -22.98 -0.57
CA ALA A 43 -16.03 -24.08 -1.15
C ALA A 43 -15.21 -24.85 -0.11
N TYR A 44 -14.89 -24.25 1.04
CA TYR A 44 -14.17 -24.84 2.17
C TYR A 44 -15.08 -25.06 3.41
N GLY A 45 -16.40 -24.85 3.26
CA GLY A 45 -17.39 -25.17 4.30
C GLY A 45 -17.94 -23.98 5.08
N TYR A 46 -17.54 -22.74 4.78
CA TYR A 46 -18.12 -21.54 5.40
C TYR A 46 -19.56 -21.32 4.95
N ARG A 47 -20.40 -20.82 5.87
CA ARG A 47 -21.83 -20.61 5.60
C ARG A 47 -22.29 -19.17 5.87
N GLY A 48 -21.36 -18.27 6.16
CA GLY A 48 -21.67 -16.87 6.47
C GLY A 48 -21.99 -16.00 5.26
N ILE A 49 -21.54 -16.44 4.07
CA ILE A 49 -21.72 -15.72 2.80
C ILE A 49 -22.11 -16.68 1.68
N VAL A 50 -22.44 -16.12 0.52
CA VAL A 50 -22.58 -16.85 -0.75
C VAL A 50 -21.58 -16.30 -1.76
N THR A 51 -20.88 -17.20 -2.47
CA THR A 51 -19.88 -16.88 -3.48
C THR A 51 -20.21 -17.60 -4.79
N PRO A 52 -21.32 -17.20 -5.48
CA PRO A 52 -21.86 -17.96 -6.60
C PRO A 52 -20.87 -18.13 -7.76
N ASN A 53 -19.99 -17.16 -7.99
CA ASN A 53 -19.04 -17.21 -9.09
C ASN A 53 -17.85 -18.13 -8.74
N LEU A 54 -17.35 -18.06 -7.51
CA LEU A 54 -16.26 -18.90 -7.02
C LEU A 54 -16.74 -20.36 -6.87
N ASP A 55 -17.99 -20.57 -6.43
CA ASP A 55 -18.60 -21.91 -6.36
C ASP A 55 -18.80 -22.51 -7.76
N ALA A 56 -19.24 -21.72 -8.75
CA ALA A 56 -19.30 -22.14 -10.14
C ALA A 56 -17.91 -22.43 -10.72
N PHE A 57 -16.92 -21.61 -10.41
CA PHE A 57 -15.52 -21.84 -10.80
C PHE A 57 -14.97 -23.12 -10.15
N ARG A 58 -15.28 -23.35 -8.87
CA ARG A 58 -14.92 -24.58 -8.14
C ARG A 58 -15.45 -25.84 -8.82
N ALA A 59 -16.65 -25.80 -9.38
CA ALA A 59 -17.23 -26.94 -10.10
C ALA A 59 -16.42 -27.31 -11.37
N ASP A 60 -15.75 -26.34 -11.98
CA ASP A 60 -14.90 -26.49 -13.16
C ASP A 60 -13.42 -26.72 -12.83
N ALA A 61 -13.04 -26.65 -11.55
CA ALA A 61 -11.65 -26.65 -11.08
C ALA A 61 -11.30 -27.83 -10.18
N VAL A 62 -10.00 -28.02 -9.96
CA VAL A 62 -9.42 -28.85 -8.89
C VAL A 62 -9.32 -27.96 -7.66
N LEU A 63 -9.85 -28.40 -6.52
CA LEU A 63 -9.71 -27.75 -5.21
C LEU A 63 -8.54 -28.34 -4.44
N PHE A 64 -7.64 -27.51 -3.93
CA PHE A 64 -6.64 -27.91 -2.94
C PHE A 64 -7.16 -27.58 -1.55
N GLU A 65 -7.50 -28.60 -0.77
CA GLU A 65 -8.10 -28.43 0.55
C GLU A 65 -7.15 -27.79 1.56
N ARG A 66 -5.83 -27.92 1.33
CA ARG A 66 -4.76 -27.55 2.27
C ARG A 66 -3.61 -26.89 1.53
N ALA A 67 -3.77 -25.62 1.14
CA ALA A 67 -2.71 -24.80 0.59
C ALA A 67 -2.22 -23.80 1.63
N TYR A 68 -0.90 -23.61 1.72
CA TYR A 68 -0.28 -22.76 2.74
C TYR A 68 0.67 -21.74 2.12
N SER A 69 0.58 -20.50 2.60
CA SER A 69 1.54 -19.44 2.33
C SER A 69 2.84 -19.67 3.10
N HIS A 70 3.93 -19.20 2.54
CA HIS A 70 5.26 -19.23 3.18
C HIS A 70 5.57 -17.94 3.96
N SER A 71 4.70 -16.94 3.87
CA SER A 71 4.78 -15.70 4.63
C SER A 71 3.39 -15.05 4.69
N PRO A 72 2.98 -14.47 5.83
CA PRO A 72 1.71 -13.75 5.95
C PRO A 72 1.85 -12.30 5.47
N LEU A 73 2.57 -12.07 4.35
CA LEU A 73 2.85 -10.75 3.78
C LEU A 73 2.81 -10.81 2.26
N THR A 74 2.24 -9.80 1.63
CA THR A 74 1.92 -9.74 0.21
C THR A 74 3.13 -9.92 -0.70
N LEU A 75 4.18 -9.09 -0.57
CA LEU A 75 5.34 -9.15 -1.47
C LEU A 75 6.16 -10.45 -1.33
N PRO A 76 6.51 -10.93 -0.11
CA PRO A 76 7.20 -12.20 0.06
C PRO A 76 6.42 -13.39 -0.50
N SER A 77 5.10 -13.41 -0.29
CA SER A 77 4.25 -14.49 -0.79
C SER A 77 4.18 -14.50 -2.32
N HIS A 78 3.97 -13.34 -2.97
CA HIS A 78 3.95 -13.26 -4.42
C HIS A 78 5.32 -13.57 -5.05
N ALA A 79 6.41 -13.17 -4.38
CA ALA A 79 7.75 -13.59 -4.78
C ALA A 79 7.88 -15.13 -4.78
N THR A 80 7.34 -15.79 -3.74
CA THR A 80 7.28 -17.25 -3.66
C THR A 80 6.42 -17.86 -4.77
N ILE A 81 5.21 -17.34 -5.00
CA ILE A 81 4.27 -17.82 -6.04
C ILE A 81 4.92 -17.77 -7.43
N LEU A 82 5.56 -16.65 -7.77
CA LEU A 82 6.10 -16.40 -9.10
C LEU A 82 7.46 -17.09 -9.34
N THR A 83 8.22 -17.39 -8.29
CA THR A 83 9.54 -18.02 -8.44
C THR A 83 9.54 -19.52 -8.15
N GLY A 84 8.62 -20.00 -7.33
CA GLY A 84 8.66 -21.36 -6.78
C GLY A 84 9.72 -21.55 -5.68
N LEU A 85 10.26 -20.46 -5.12
CA LEU A 85 11.33 -20.47 -4.12
C LEU A 85 10.80 -20.01 -2.76
N LEU A 86 11.45 -20.46 -1.68
CA LEU A 86 11.18 -19.97 -0.32
C LEU A 86 11.71 -18.53 -0.13
N PRO A 87 11.20 -17.76 0.85
CA PRO A 87 11.59 -16.38 1.11
C PRO A 87 13.09 -16.16 1.24
N ALA A 88 13.80 -17.07 1.90
CA ALA A 88 15.26 -17.02 2.02
C ALA A 88 15.99 -17.09 0.68
N ALA A 89 15.47 -17.86 -0.28
CA ALA A 89 16.10 -18.08 -1.57
C ALA A 89 15.86 -16.91 -2.53
N HIS A 90 14.60 -16.41 -2.66
CA HIS A 90 14.32 -15.25 -3.51
C HIS A 90 14.69 -13.91 -2.84
N GLY A 91 14.97 -13.90 -1.54
CA GLY A 91 15.55 -12.77 -0.80
C GLY A 91 14.56 -11.72 -0.30
N VAL A 92 13.26 -11.89 -0.51
CA VAL A 92 12.21 -10.99 -0.02
C VAL A 92 11.62 -11.56 1.26
N ARG A 93 11.79 -10.85 2.38
CA ARG A 93 11.36 -11.31 3.72
C ARG A 93 10.32 -10.39 4.36
N ASP A 94 10.06 -9.24 3.72
CA ASP A 94 9.08 -8.24 4.17
C ASP A 94 8.52 -7.46 2.96
N ASN A 95 7.41 -6.76 3.16
CA ASN A 95 6.83 -5.85 2.16
C ASN A 95 7.73 -4.62 1.91
N VAL A 96 8.67 -4.36 2.82
CA VAL A 96 9.38 -3.09 2.96
C VAL A 96 10.89 -3.29 2.94
N GLY A 97 11.61 -2.49 2.14
CA GLY A 97 13.07 -2.52 2.11
C GLY A 97 13.68 -3.76 1.45
N PHE A 98 12.88 -4.55 0.75
CA PHE A 98 13.33 -5.74 0.04
C PHE A 98 13.07 -5.65 -1.45
N ARG A 99 13.97 -6.24 -2.20
CA ARG A 99 13.86 -6.43 -3.65
C ARG A 99 14.15 -7.88 -4.00
N MET A 100 13.37 -8.41 -4.93
CA MET A 100 13.61 -9.76 -5.45
C MET A 100 15.00 -9.88 -6.05
N LYS A 101 15.75 -10.91 -5.67
CA LYS A 101 17.03 -11.25 -6.31
C LYS A 101 16.81 -11.60 -7.78
N PRO A 102 17.78 -11.32 -8.67
CA PRO A 102 17.75 -11.82 -10.04
C PRO A 102 17.57 -13.34 -10.05
N GLY A 103 16.72 -13.85 -10.94
CA GLY A 103 16.48 -15.29 -11.04
C GLY A 103 15.31 -15.61 -11.94
N SER A 104 15.09 -16.91 -12.17
CA SER A 104 14.01 -17.36 -13.04
C SER A 104 12.65 -17.18 -12.36
N ARG A 105 11.72 -16.55 -13.06
CA ARG A 105 10.33 -16.35 -12.66
C ARG A 105 9.40 -17.04 -13.64
N LEU A 106 8.19 -17.35 -13.24
CA LEU A 106 7.17 -17.94 -14.09
C LEU A 106 6.95 -17.10 -15.37
N SER A 107 6.88 -15.77 -15.23
CA SER A 107 6.79 -14.84 -16.37
C SER A 107 7.92 -15.02 -17.38
N ALA A 108 9.17 -15.01 -16.92
CA ALA A 108 10.34 -15.21 -17.78
C ALA A 108 10.38 -16.61 -18.41
N GLN A 109 10.02 -17.66 -17.66
CA GLN A 109 9.97 -19.04 -18.18
C GLN A 109 8.87 -19.21 -19.25
N LEU A 110 7.71 -18.59 -19.09
CA LEU A 110 6.65 -18.63 -20.08
C LEU A 110 6.99 -17.76 -21.30
N LYS A 111 7.62 -16.61 -21.10
CA LYS A 111 8.12 -15.77 -22.19
C LYS A 111 9.12 -16.51 -23.09
N THR A 112 10.04 -17.29 -22.51
CA THR A 112 10.98 -18.12 -23.30
C THR A 112 10.28 -19.24 -24.09
N ARG A 113 9.04 -19.57 -23.72
CA ARG A 113 8.17 -20.52 -24.46
C ARG A 113 7.27 -19.83 -25.50
N GLY A 114 7.46 -18.53 -25.75
CA GLY A 114 6.69 -17.75 -26.74
C GLY A 114 5.38 -17.16 -26.21
N TYR A 115 5.17 -17.12 -24.90
CA TYR A 115 4.00 -16.47 -24.32
C TYR A 115 4.18 -14.95 -24.29
N ALA A 116 3.16 -14.19 -24.68
CA ALA A 116 3.04 -12.80 -24.28
C ALA A 116 2.76 -12.74 -22.77
N THR A 117 3.39 -11.81 -22.05
CA THR A 117 3.29 -11.78 -20.59
C THR A 117 2.80 -10.43 -20.09
N GLY A 118 1.67 -10.43 -19.39
CA GLY A 118 1.04 -9.24 -18.84
C GLY A 118 0.69 -9.39 -17.36
N ALA A 119 0.59 -8.25 -16.66
CA ALA A 119 0.12 -8.20 -15.29
C ALA A 119 -0.59 -6.88 -14.99
N ALA A 120 -1.53 -6.91 -14.03
CA ALA A 120 -2.06 -5.74 -13.36
C ALA A 120 -2.20 -6.03 -11.87
N VAL A 121 -1.73 -5.10 -11.03
CA VAL A 121 -1.74 -5.26 -9.57
C VAL A 121 -2.50 -4.12 -8.91
N SER A 122 -3.20 -4.45 -7.81
CA SER A 122 -3.96 -3.48 -7.02
C SER A 122 -3.21 -2.96 -5.79
N ALA A 123 -2.19 -3.69 -5.31
CA ALA A 123 -1.43 -3.33 -4.11
C ALA A 123 -0.14 -2.57 -4.44
N TYR A 124 0.12 -1.45 -3.76
CA TYR A 124 1.34 -0.66 -3.94
C TYR A 124 2.63 -1.45 -3.62
N VAL A 125 2.57 -2.39 -2.69
CA VAL A 125 3.73 -3.22 -2.32
C VAL A 125 4.19 -4.15 -3.44
N LEU A 126 3.34 -4.38 -4.47
CA LEU A 126 3.67 -5.16 -5.67
C LEU A 126 4.17 -4.32 -6.84
N ARG A 127 4.55 -3.06 -6.64
CA ARG A 127 5.08 -2.22 -7.72
C ARG A 127 6.35 -2.80 -8.35
N GLY A 128 6.58 -2.51 -9.63
CA GLY A 128 7.71 -3.04 -10.39
C GLY A 128 9.09 -2.73 -9.81
N ALA A 129 9.23 -1.63 -9.05
CA ALA A 129 10.46 -1.26 -8.36
C ALA A 129 10.98 -2.34 -7.39
N THR A 130 10.10 -3.22 -6.87
CA THR A 130 10.48 -4.36 -6.03
C THR A 130 11.15 -5.51 -6.81
N GLY A 131 11.21 -5.41 -8.14
CA GLY A 131 11.72 -6.44 -9.04
C GLY A 131 10.70 -7.53 -9.39
N ILE A 132 9.46 -7.46 -8.90
CA ILE A 132 8.42 -8.44 -9.17
C ILE A 132 7.97 -8.43 -10.64
N SER A 133 8.08 -7.28 -11.32
CA SER A 133 7.71 -7.09 -12.72
C SER A 133 8.70 -7.70 -13.72
N GLU A 134 9.87 -8.15 -13.29
CA GLU A 134 10.85 -8.70 -14.20
C GLU A 134 10.31 -9.95 -14.94
N GLY A 135 10.48 -9.97 -16.26
CA GLY A 135 10.01 -11.06 -17.15
C GLY A 135 8.62 -10.82 -17.72
N PHE A 136 7.89 -9.77 -17.31
CA PHE A 136 6.66 -9.35 -17.98
C PHE A 136 6.95 -8.39 -19.15
N ASP A 137 6.16 -8.49 -20.23
CA ASP A 137 6.17 -7.54 -21.35
C ASP A 137 5.40 -6.26 -21.00
N ALA A 138 4.30 -6.43 -20.23
CA ALA A 138 3.49 -5.33 -19.69
C ALA A 138 3.20 -5.59 -18.21
N TYR A 139 3.47 -4.60 -17.38
CA TYR A 139 3.19 -4.67 -15.94
C TYR A 139 2.54 -3.36 -15.51
N ASP A 140 1.25 -3.43 -15.20
CA ASP A 140 0.49 -2.26 -14.80
C ASP A 140 0.44 -2.14 -13.27
N ASP A 141 1.21 -1.21 -12.75
CA ASP A 141 1.27 -0.81 -11.35
C ASP A 141 1.00 0.69 -11.16
N GLU A 142 0.29 1.31 -12.12
CA GLU A 142 -0.16 2.70 -12.03
C GLU A 142 -1.26 2.84 -10.97
N ILE A 143 -0.86 2.82 -9.72
CA ILE A 143 -1.73 3.01 -8.55
C ILE A 143 -1.69 4.48 -8.19
N ASP A 144 -2.87 5.13 -8.17
CA ASP A 144 -2.97 6.53 -7.78
C ASP A 144 -2.44 6.69 -6.34
N ARG A 145 -1.34 7.43 -6.23
CA ARG A 145 -0.62 7.58 -4.94
C ARG A 145 -1.34 8.46 -3.94
N GLY A 146 -2.50 9.02 -4.31
CA GLY A 146 -3.24 9.94 -3.44
C GLY A 146 -2.39 11.12 -2.96
N SER A 147 -2.99 12.06 -2.28
CA SER A 147 -2.23 13.12 -1.59
C SER A 147 -1.49 12.53 -0.39
N GLY A 148 -0.22 12.86 -0.18
CA GLY A 148 0.77 12.29 0.75
C GLY A 148 0.42 12.09 2.24
N ASN A 149 -0.87 12.13 2.59
CA ASN A 149 -1.41 11.85 3.92
C ASN A 149 -2.23 10.54 3.97
N GLN A 150 -2.29 9.78 2.89
CA GLN A 150 -2.99 8.49 2.89
C GLN A 150 -2.06 7.37 3.34
N SER A 151 -2.58 6.47 4.17
CA SER A 151 -1.94 5.19 4.48
C SER A 151 -1.68 4.42 3.17
N LEU A 152 -0.57 3.70 3.04
CA LEU A 152 -0.30 2.84 1.86
C LEU A 152 -1.32 1.69 1.73
N GLY A 153 -1.94 1.24 2.84
CA GLY A 153 -3.10 0.37 2.78
C GLY A 153 -4.31 1.06 2.16
N ALA A 154 -4.32 2.41 2.12
CA ALA A 154 -5.26 3.21 1.34
C ALA A 154 -4.72 3.56 -0.06
N VAL A 155 -3.42 3.33 -0.34
CA VAL A 155 -2.81 3.47 -1.67
C VAL A 155 -3.01 2.15 -2.41
N GLN A 156 -4.23 1.93 -2.82
CA GLN A 156 -4.66 0.75 -3.56
C GLN A 156 -5.43 1.17 -4.81
N ARG A 157 -5.44 0.31 -5.79
CA ARG A 157 -6.32 0.44 -6.93
C ARG A 157 -7.56 -0.45 -6.72
N PRO A 158 -8.79 0.09 -6.83
CA PRO A 158 -10.00 -0.73 -6.75
C PRO A 158 -9.97 -1.89 -7.75
N GLY A 159 -10.34 -3.09 -7.30
CA GLY A 159 -10.28 -4.31 -8.09
C GLY A 159 -11.04 -4.22 -9.42
N ALA A 160 -12.17 -3.51 -9.47
CA ALA A 160 -12.90 -3.28 -10.71
C ALA A 160 -12.03 -2.59 -11.78
N LYS A 161 -11.25 -1.57 -11.42
CA LYS A 161 -10.32 -0.93 -12.37
C LYS A 161 -9.22 -1.88 -12.82
N THR A 162 -8.75 -2.74 -11.93
CA THR A 162 -7.70 -3.73 -12.27
C THR A 162 -8.25 -4.80 -13.20
N ILE A 163 -9.50 -5.22 -13.02
CA ILE A 163 -10.23 -6.12 -13.94
C ILE A 163 -10.35 -5.47 -15.33
N ASP A 164 -10.75 -4.19 -15.42
CA ASP A 164 -10.87 -3.49 -16.71
C ASP A 164 -9.54 -3.43 -17.47
N ILE A 165 -8.42 -3.28 -16.76
CA ILE A 165 -7.07 -3.32 -17.35
C ILE A 165 -6.77 -4.73 -17.86
N ALA A 166 -7.06 -5.76 -17.06
CA ALA A 166 -6.87 -7.15 -17.41
C ALA A 166 -7.67 -7.53 -18.67
N GLU A 167 -8.96 -7.17 -18.72
CA GLU A 167 -9.84 -7.46 -19.84
C GLU A 167 -9.35 -6.84 -21.15
N ARG A 168 -8.89 -5.57 -21.12
CA ARG A 168 -8.33 -4.91 -22.29
C ARG A 168 -7.06 -5.59 -22.78
N TRP A 169 -6.13 -5.90 -21.87
CA TRP A 169 -4.88 -6.56 -22.25
C TRP A 169 -5.11 -7.99 -22.77
N ILE A 170 -5.90 -8.79 -22.06
CA ILE A 170 -6.23 -10.17 -22.46
C ILE A 170 -6.96 -10.19 -23.81
N GLY A 171 -7.93 -9.28 -24.03
CA GLY A 171 -8.65 -9.15 -25.29
C GLY A 171 -7.72 -8.87 -26.47
N ALA A 172 -6.72 -7.99 -26.29
CA ALA A 172 -5.73 -7.68 -27.32
C ALA A 172 -4.79 -8.87 -27.64
N HIS A 173 -4.64 -9.82 -26.71
CA HIS A 173 -3.73 -10.98 -26.85
C HIS A 173 -4.46 -12.32 -26.99
N ALA A 174 -5.80 -12.31 -27.17
CA ALA A 174 -6.63 -13.51 -27.20
C ALA A 174 -6.27 -14.54 -28.28
N ALA A 175 -5.63 -14.10 -29.38
CA ALA A 175 -5.27 -14.94 -30.52
C ALA A 175 -3.91 -15.67 -30.38
N GLN A 176 -3.15 -15.43 -29.31
CA GLN A 176 -1.82 -15.99 -29.08
C GLN A 176 -1.70 -16.61 -27.68
N PRO A 177 -0.67 -17.44 -27.42
CA PRO A 177 -0.36 -17.88 -26.06
C PRO A 177 -0.03 -16.67 -25.18
N PHE A 178 -0.65 -16.59 -24.00
CA PHE A 178 -0.33 -15.54 -23.05
C PHE A 178 -0.34 -16.04 -21.61
N PHE A 179 0.42 -15.38 -20.77
CA PHE A 179 0.37 -15.46 -19.32
C PHE A 179 -0.07 -14.11 -18.77
N TYR A 180 -1.11 -14.12 -17.95
CA TYR A 180 -1.57 -12.92 -17.26
C TYR A 180 -1.60 -13.13 -15.76
N PHE A 181 -0.95 -12.23 -15.01
CA PHE A 181 -1.02 -12.16 -13.56
C PHE A 181 -1.94 -11.02 -13.15
N LEU A 182 -3.01 -11.36 -12.45
CA LEU A 182 -3.98 -10.42 -11.90
C LEU A 182 -3.94 -10.46 -10.38
N HIS A 183 -3.78 -9.29 -9.75
CA HIS A 183 -3.86 -9.15 -8.31
C HIS A 183 -5.02 -8.23 -7.93
N LEU A 184 -5.94 -8.72 -7.09
CA LEU A 184 -7.04 -7.98 -6.50
C LEU A 184 -6.70 -7.69 -5.03
N TYR A 185 -6.97 -6.47 -4.57
CA TYR A 185 -6.65 -6.06 -3.21
C TYR A 185 -7.72 -6.48 -2.20
N GLU A 186 -8.99 -6.45 -2.61
CA GLU A 186 -10.10 -6.92 -1.79
C GLU A 186 -9.96 -8.46 -1.54
N PRO A 187 -10.16 -8.95 -0.30
CA PRO A 187 -10.78 -8.35 0.88
C PRO A 187 -9.79 -7.79 1.94
N HIS A 188 -8.78 -7.07 1.57
CA HIS A 188 -7.80 -6.48 2.50
C HIS A 188 -8.37 -5.25 3.25
N ALA A 189 -7.93 -5.02 4.48
CA ALA A 189 -8.26 -3.81 5.25
C ALA A 189 -7.79 -2.51 4.54
N PRO A 190 -8.53 -1.37 4.67
CA PRO A 190 -9.81 -1.21 5.34
C PRO A 190 -10.95 -1.83 4.53
N TYR A 191 -11.83 -2.59 5.18
CA TYR A 191 -12.92 -3.30 4.53
C TYR A 191 -14.03 -2.31 4.17
N ASP A 192 -14.09 -1.89 2.91
CA ASP A 192 -15.01 -0.85 2.40
C ASP A 192 -15.71 -1.30 1.11
N ALA A 193 -16.33 -2.48 1.16
CA ALA A 193 -17.05 -3.04 0.03
C ALA A 193 -18.12 -2.06 -0.48
N PRO A 194 -18.29 -1.95 -1.82
CA PRO A 194 -19.35 -1.13 -2.39
C PRO A 194 -20.74 -1.72 -2.12
N GLU A 195 -21.77 -0.89 -2.29
CA GLU A 195 -23.15 -1.40 -2.32
C GLU A 195 -23.37 -2.28 -3.57
N PRO A 196 -24.17 -3.34 -3.47
CA PRO A 196 -25.01 -3.76 -2.32
C PRO A 196 -24.31 -4.70 -1.31
N PHE A 197 -23.01 -4.96 -1.44
CA PHE A 197 -22.30 -5.95 -0.62
C PHE A 197 -22.23 -5.50 0.84
N ARG A 198 -21.93 -4.22 1.08
CA ARG A 198 -21.85 -3.61 2.42
C ARG A 198 -23.13 -3.77 3.22
N SER A 199 -24.28 -3.46 2.63
CA SER A 199 -25.57 -3.57 3.31
C SER A 199 -26.05 -5.02 3.44
N ARG A 200 -25.60 -5.93 2.57
CA ARG A 200 -26.00 -7.34 2.58
C ARG A 200 -25.31 -8.17 3.67
N TYR A 201 -24.05 -7.85 3.97
CA TYR A 201 -23.24 -8.63 4.91
C TYR A 201 -22.81 -7.76 6.09
N PRO A 202 -23.19 -8.12 7.35
CA PRO A 202 -22.90 -7.29 8.53
C PRO A 202 -21.42 -7.31 8.94
N LYS A 203 -20.66 -8.34 8.54
CA LYS A 203 -19.21 -8.39 8.74
C LYS A 203 -18.54 -7.74 7.54
N PRO A 204 -17.76 -6.64 7.72
CA PRO A 204 -17.16 -5.93 6.60
C PRO A 204 -16.23 -6.79 5.74
N TYR A 205 -15.45 -7.68 6.36
CA TYR A 205 -14.61 -8.64 5.64
C TYR A 205 -15.44 -9.59 4.75
N ASP A 206 -16.55 -10.12 5.26
CA ASP A 206 -17.44 -11.03 4.48
C ASP A 206 -18.09 -10.27 3.29
N ALA A 207 -18.37 -8.97 3.45
CA ALA A 207 -18.85 -8.12 2.36
C ALA A 207 -17.80 -7.96 1.24
N GLU A 208 -16.53 -7.76 1.62
CA GLU A 208 -15.41 -7.68 0.68
C GLU A 208 -15.15 -9.01 -0.03
N VAL A 209 -15.25 -10.16 0.67
CA VAL A 209 -15.16 -11.48 0.05
C VAL A 209 -16.25 -11.67 -0.99
N ALA A 210 -17.49 -11.25 -0.69
CA ALA A 210 -18.59 -11.33 -1.66
C ALA A 210 -18.39 -10.37 -2.85
N TYR A 211 -17.75 -9.23 -2.65
CA TYR A 211 -17.36 -8.32 -3.72
C TYR A 211 -16.24 -8.91 -4.58
N SER A 212 -15.22 -9.52 -3.99
CA SER A 212 -14.15 -10.23 -4.71
C SER A 212 -14.69 -11.37 -5.57
N ASP A 213 -15.72 -12.09 -5.07
CA ASP A 213 -16.45 -13.10 -5.86
C ASP A 213 -17.11 -12.49 -7.10
N ALA A 214 -17.72 -11.30 -6.97
CA ALA A 214 -18.34 -10.62 -8.11
C ALA A 214 -17.29 -10.16 -9.13
N LEU A 215 -16.13 -9.67 -8.70
CA LEU A 215 -14.99 -9.30 -9.56
C LEU A 215 -14.46 -10.52 -10.33
N LEU A 216 -14.28 -11.65 -9.65
CA LEU A 216 -13.93 -12.91 -10.32
C LEU A 216 -15.00 -13.32 -11.35
N GLY A 217 -16.27 -13.14 -11.00
CA GLY A 217 -17.39 -13.39 -11.90
C GLY A 217 -17.36 -12.57 -13.18
N GLN A 218 -17.01 -11.27 -13.07
CA GLN A 218 -16.80 -10.38 -14.22
C GLN A 218 -15.71 -10.92 -15.14
N LEU A 219 -14.52 -11.21 -14.59
CA LEU A 219 -13.41 -11.78 -15.37
C LEU A 219 -13.82 -13.09 -16.06
N VAL A 220 -14.43 -14.03 -15.33
CA VAL A 220 -14.87 -15.32 -15.89
C VAL A 220 -15.88 -15.15 -17.01
N ALA A 221 -16.84 -14.22 -16.86
CA ALA A 221 -17.82 -13.90 -17.90
C ALA A 221 -17.15 -13.37 -19.17
N PHE A 222 -16.20 -12.43 -19.00
CA PHE A 222 -15.38 -11.91 -20.11
C PHE A 222 -14.59 -13.03 -20.81
N LEU A 223 -13.89 -13.89 -20.07
CA LEU A 223 -13.11 -15.01 -20.63
C LEU A 223 -14.02 -16.00 -21.41
N LYS A 224 -15.24 -16.25 -20.94
CA LYS A 224 -16.23 -17.07 -21.66
C LYS A 224 -16.68 -16.38 -22.95
N GLN A 225 -16.97 -15.09 -22.90
CA GLN A 225 -17.34 -14.30 -24.08
C GLN A 225 -16.26 -14.30 -25.16
N GLN A 226 -14.98 -14.23 -24.76
CA GLN A 226 -13.84 -14.28 -25.66
C GLN A 226 -13.46 -15.69 -26.13
N GLY A 227 -14.18 -16.75 -25.69
CA GLY A 227 -13.84 -18.14 -26.01
C GLY A 227 -12.50 -18.62 -25.40
N ILE A 228 -12.00 -17.91 -24.38
CA ILE A 228 -10.73 -18.22 -23.73
C ILE A 228 -10.93 -19.22 -22.58
N TYR A 229 -12.03 -19.11 -21.84
CA TYR A 229 -12.26 -19.82 -20.58
C TYR A 229 -12.01 -21.32 -20.69
N ASP A 230 -12.59 -22.01 -21.67
CA ASP A 230 -12.50 -23.47 -21.77
C ASP A 230 -11.08 -23.97 -22.10
N ARG A 231 -10.31 -23.20 -22.91
CA ARG A 231 -8.95 -23.56 -23.29
C ARG A 231 -7.86 -23.08 -22.33
N ALA A 232 -8.20 -22.19 -21.39
CA ALA A 232 -7.22 -21.63 -20.47
C ALA A 232 -6.94 -22.53 -19.26
N LEU A 233 -5.69 -22.46 -18.76
CA LEU A 233 -5.33 -22.86 -17.42
C LEU A 233 -5.51 -21.62 -16.52
N ILE A 234 -6.42 -21.71 -15.53
CA ILE A 234 -6.71 -20.59 -14.62
C ILE A 234 -6.45 -21.03 -13.20
N VAL A 235 -5.59 -20.30 -12.49
CA VAL A 235 -5.32 -20.49 -11.07
C VAL A 235 -5.92 -19.34 -10.31
N VAL A 236 -6.76 -19.64 -9.31
CA VAL A 236 -7.30 -18.68 -8.35
C VAL A 236 -6.77 -19.05 -6.98
N LEU A 237 -6.13 -18.12 -6.30
CA LEU A 237 -5.53 -18.33 -4.98
C LEU A 237 -5.57 -17.05 -4.15
N SER A 238 -5.23 -17.18 -2.87
CA SER A 238 -4.78 -16.05 -2.05
C SER A 238 -3.29 -16.19 -1.74
N ASP A 239 -2.64 -15.08 -1.50
CA ASP A 239 -1.25 -15.01 -1.10
C ASP A 239 -1.03 -15.30 0.39
N HIS A 240 -1.92 -14.80 1.26
CA HIS A 240 -2.00 -15.10 2.69
C HIS A 240 -3.42 -14.87 3.20
N GLY A 241 -3.65 -15.12 4.49
CA GLY A 241 -4.93 -14.89 5.14
C GLY A 241 -4.94 -13.59 5.96
N GLU A 242 -5.88 -13.50 6.90
CA GLU A 242 -6.18 -12.35 7.74
C GLU A 242 -6.56 -12.79 9.13
N GLY A 243 -6.10 -12.09 10.18
CA GLY A 243 -6.33 -12.48 11.57
C GLY A 243 -7.78 -12.33 12.02
N LEU A 244 -8.46 -11.23 11.68
CA LEU A 244 -9.85 -10.91 12.02
C LEU A 244 -10.15 -11.01 13.54
N GLY A 245 -9.12 -10.82 14.38
CA GLY A 245 -9.18 -10.95 15.83
C GLY A 245 -8.87 -12.36 16.37
N ASP A 246 -8.70 -13.36 15.50
CA ASP A 246 -8.22 -14.68 15.92
C ASP A 246 -6.78 -14.55 16.44
N HIS A 247 -6.46 -15.29 17.52
CA HIS A 247 -5.18 -15.22 18.24
C HIS A 247 -4.71 -13.79 18.57
N ASP A 248 -5.67 -12.87 18.77
CA ASP A 248 -5.41 -11.44 19.06
C ASP A 248 -4.73 -10.66 17.92
N GLU A 249 -4.75 -11.14 16.69
CA GLU A 249 -4.31 -10.45 15.49
C GLU A 249 -5.50 -9.95 14.66
N ASP A 250 -5.64 -8.62 14.49
CA ASP A 250 -6.76 -8.05 13.74
C ASP A 250 -6.55 -8.12 12.22
N GLU A 251 -5.31 -7.93 11.75
CA GLU A 251 -4.91 -8.02 10.34
C GLU A 251 -3.94 -9.21 10.17
N HIS A 252 -2.75 -9.00 9.61
CA HIS A 252 -1.77 -10.06 9.31
C HIS A 252 -0.33 -9.57 9.52
N GLY A 253 0.61 -10.48 9.44
CA GLY A 253 2.05 -10.18 9.44
C GLY A 253 2.78 -10.58 10.71
N ILE A 254 2.11 -10.62 11.86
CA ILE A 254 2.71 -10.96 13.15
C ILE A 254 2.82 -12.47 13.33
N PHE A 255 1.70 -13.18 13.14
CA PHE A 255 1.60 -14.59 13.48
C PHE A 255 1.57 -15.53 12.26
N LEU A 256 1.80 -16.81 12.55
CA LEU A 256 1.82 -17.89 11.56
C LEU A 256 0.73 -18.93 11.84
N TYR A 257 -0.35 -18.55 12.52
CA TYR A 257 -1.47 -19.44 12.72
C TYR A 257 -2.21 -19.70 11.40
N ARG A 258 -3.06 -20.71 11.42
CA ARG A 258 -3.76 -21.19 10.24
C ARG A 258 -4.51 -20.09 9.49
N GLU A 259 -5.19 -19.21 10.20
CA GLU A 259 -5.94 -18.09 9.61
C GLU A 259 -5.08 -17.14 8.77
N SER A 260 -3.78 -17.02 9.10
CA SER A 260 -2.85 -16.16 8.40
C SER A 260 -2.10 -16.85 7.26
N ILE A 261 -1.98 -18.20 7.30
CA ILE A 261 -1.17 -18.92 6.30
C ILE A 261 -1.94 -19.94 5.47
N GLN A 262 -3.10 -20.48 5.90
CA GLN A 262 -3.88 -21.40 5.09
C GLN A 262 -4.81 -20.65 4.13
N VAL A 263 -4.58 -20.80 2.84
CA VAL A 263 -5.20 -20.03 1.77
C VAL A 263 -6.01 -20.90 0.82
N PRO A 264 -6.99 -20.36 0.09
CA PRO A 264 -7.63 -21.06 -1.00
C PRO A 264 -6.67 -21.23 -2.18
N LEU A 265 -6.79 -22.38 -2.86
CA LEU A 265 -6.12 -22.66 -4.13
C LEU A 265 -7.04 -23.52 -5.01
N LEU A 266 -7.44 -22.96 -6.14
CA LEU A 266 -8.27 -23.61 -7.15
C LEU A 266 -7.56 -23.56 -8.50
N VAL A 267 -7.51 -24.68 -9.21
CA VAL A 267 -6.84 -24.81 -10.51
C VAL A 267 -7.81 -25.35 -11.55
N LYS A 268 -8.29 -24.50 -12.44
CA LYS A 268 -9.10 -24.89 -13.58
C LYS A 268 -8.18 -25.22 -14.76
N LEU A 269 -8.21 -26.44 -15.19
CA LEU A 269 -7.42 -26.96 -16.30
C LEU A 269 -8.12 -26.77 -17.65
N PRO A 270 -7.39 -26.74 -18.78
CA PRO A 270 -7.99 -26.73 -20.13
C PRO A 270 -9.04 -27.82 -20.29
N SER A 271 -10.10 -27.50 -21.02
CA SER A 271 -11.24 -28.41 -21.26
C SER A 271 -11.87 -28.97 -19.98
N ARG A 272 -11.72 -28.26 -18.85
CA ARG A 272 -12.20 -28.66 -17.51
C ARG A 272 -11.69 -30.04 -17.09
N ALA A 273 -10.47 -30.37 -17.48
CA ALA A 273 -9.87 -31.63 -17.05
C ALA A 273 -9.82 -31.70 -15.52
N LEU A 274 -10.14 -32.85 -14.94
CA LEU A 274 -10.23 -33.09 -13.50
C LEU A 274 -11.21 -32.18 -12.74
N ALA A 275 -12.20 -31.57 -13.44
CA ALA A 275 -13.23 -30.72 -12.83
C ALA A 275 -13.89 -31.39 -11.62
N GLY A 276 -14.16 -30.60 -10.57
CA GLY A 276 -14.84 -31.06 -9.36
C GLY A 276 -13.99 -31.93 -8.43
N THR A 277 -12.73 -32.25 -8.76
CA THR A 277 -11.86 -33.04 -7.89
C THR A 277 -11.27 -32.21 -6.74
N SER A 278 -10.78 -32.90 -5.68
CA SER A 278 -10.09 -32.28 -4.56
C SER A 278 -8.77 -32.98 -4.28
N VAL A 279 -7.76 -32.18 -3.90
CA VAL A 279 -6.44 -32.63 -3.45
C VAL A 279 -6.34 -32.38 -1.94
N LYS A 280 -6.17 -33.45 -1.14
CA LYS A 280 -6.07 -33.40 0.33
C LYS A 280 -4.64 -33.25 0.83
N THR A 281 -3.67 -33.59 -0.01
CA THR A 281 -2.24 -33.43 0.32
C THR A 281 -1.91 -31.96 0.46
N ALA A 282 -1.23 -31.59 1.55
CA ALA A 282 -0.79 -30.22 1.79
C ALA A 282 0.19 -29.76 0.70
N VAL A 283 0.01 -28.51 0.24
CA VAL A 283 0.86 -27.84 -0.74
C VAL A 283 1.30 -26.49 -0.21
N GLY A 284 2.48 -26.03 -0.59
CA GLY A 284 2.90 -24.65 -0.34
C GLY A 284 2.71 -23.80 -1.59
N LEU A 285 2.57 -22.50 -1.45
CA LEU A 285 2.49 -21.57 -2.60
C LEU A 285 3.75 -21.60 -3.48
N GLN A 286 4.88 -22.06 -2.98
CA GLN A 286 6.07 -22.35 -3.80
C GLN A 286 5.82 -23.43 -4.88
N ASP A 287 4.77 -24.23 -4.73
CA ASP A 287 4.43 -25.28 -5.70
C ASP A 287 3.65 -24.76 -6.91
N VAL A 288 3.12 -23.53 -6.85
CA VAL A 288 2.21 -22.96 -7.87
C VAL A 288 2.89 -22.80 -9.23
N ALA A 289 4.05 -22.14 -9.30
CA ALA A 289 4.77 -22.00 -10.57
C ALA A 289 5.18 -23.38 -11.16
N PRO A 290 5.79 -24.30 -10.41
CA PRO A 290 6.03 -25.66 -10.89
C PRO A 290 4.75 -26.41 -11.30
N LEU A 291 3.65 -26.25 -10.59
CA LEU A 291 2.37 -26.87 -10.94
C LEU A 291 1.86 -26.38 -12.29
N ILE A 292 1.84 -25.06 -12.52
CA ILE A 292 1.45 -24.46 -13.79
C ILE A 292 2.29 -25.04 -14.95
N LEU A 293 3.61 -25.09 -14.77
CA LEU A 293 4.53 -25.56 -15.80
C LEU A 293 4.35 -27.06 -16.13
N ARG A 294 4.05 -27.89 -15.11
CA ARG A 294 3.75 -29.32 -15.31
C ARG A 294 2.36 -29.51 -15.94
N ALA A 295 1.35 -28.77 -15.48
CA ALA A 295 -0.01 -28.85 -16.00
C ALA A 295 -0.12 -28.42 -17.47
N LEU A 296 0.76 -27.52 -17.92
CA LEU A 296 0.89 -27.17 -19.34
C LEU A 296 1.47 -28.31 -20.19
N ALA A 297 2.27 -29.20 -19.62
CA ALA A 297 2.78 -30.39 -20.32
C ALA A 297 1.78 -31.55 -20.30
N ASP A 298 1.17 -31.79 -19.14
CA ASP A 298 0.10 -32.80 -18.94
C ASP A 298 -0.85 -32.34 -17.83
N PRO A 299 -2.11 -32.00 -18.13
CA PRO A 299 -3.07 -31.55 -17.13
C PRO A 299 -3.24 -32.51 -15.93
N ARG A 300 -3.05 -33.81 -16.13
CA ARG A 300 -3.21 -34.81 -15.05
C ARG A 300 -2.16 -34.65 -13.95
N THR A 301 -1.01 -34.06 -14.25
CA THR A 301 0.07 -33.79 -13.27
C THR A 301 -0.27 -32.68 -12.28
N ALA A 302 -1.35 -31.92 -12.50
CA ALA A 302 -1.80 -30.88 -11.57
C ALA A 302 -2.15 -31.46 -10.19
N VAL A 303 -2.65 -32.70 -10.12
CA VAL A 303 -3.00 -33.38 -8.87
C VAL A 303 -1.91 -34.33 -8.33
N ASP A 304 -0.79 -34.45 -9.04
CA ASP A 304 0.35 -35.25 -8.59
C ASP A 304 1.20 -34.46 -7.58
N VAL A 305 0.73 -34.47 -6.35
CA VAL A 305 1.35 -33.75 -5.24
C VAL A 305 1.96 -34.77 -4.27
N LYS A 306 3.27 -34.65 -4.05
CA LYS A 306 3.96 -35.47 -3.05
C LYS A 306 3.85 -34.83 -1.66
N PRO A 307 3.52 -35.65 -0.62
CA PRO A 307 3.52 -35.15 0.75
C PRO A 307 4.89 -34.57 1.12
N LYS A 308 4.87 -33.38 1.70
CA LYS A 308 6.06 -32.70 2.25
C LYS A 308 5.64 -31.78 3.37
N ALA A 309 6.57 -31.48 4.25
CA ALA A 309 6.36 -30.44 5.24
C ALA A 309 6.40 -29.05 4.60
N ILE A 310 5.51 -28.16 5.04
CA ILE A 310 5.39 -26.80 4.53
C ILE A 310 5.95 -25.82 5.58
N TYR A 311 6.98 -25.10 5.20
CA TYR A 311 7.64 -24.10 6.02
C TYR A 311 7.04 -22.72 5.78
N SER A 312 6.84 -21.95 6.86
CA SER A 312 6.45 -20.54 6.78
C SER A 312 7.26 -19.71 7.78
N GLU A 313 7.39 -18.41 7.50
CA GLU A 313 8.13 -17.48 8.34
C GLU A 313 7.53 -16.09 8.33
N THR A 314 7.75 -15.33 9.39
CA THR A 314 7.54 -13.89 9.44
C THR A 314 8.68 -13.19 10.17
N TRP A 315 9.23 -12.17 9.53
CA TRP A 315 10.25 -11.28 10.10
C TRP A 315 9.67 -9.91 10.45
N TYR A 316 8.41 -9.69 10.14
CA TYR A 316 7.70 -8.45 10.40
C TYR A 316 7.80 -8.01 11.88
N PRO A 317 7.57 -8.87 12.87
CA PRO A 317 7.73 -8.50 14.27
C PRO A 317 9.14 -8.03 14.61
N ARG A 318 10.17 -8.64 13.99
CA ARG A 318 11.56 -8.30 14.26
C ARG A 318 11.98 -6.97 13.63
N PHE A 319 11.64 -6.78 12.36
CA PHE A 319 12.05 -5.59 11.64
C PHE A 319 11.32 -4.33 12.11
N HIS A 320 10.05 -4.46 12.47
CA HIS A 320 9.20 -3.30 12.79
C HIS A 320 9.12 -3.00 14.28
N PHE A 321 9.26 -4.01 15.15
CA PHE A 321 9.03 -3.84 16.59
C PHE A 321 10.19 -4.34 17.46
N GLY A 322 11.22 -4.98 16.90
CA GLY A 322 12.30 -5.57 17.68
C GLY A 322 11.85 -6.76 18.54
N TRP A 323 10.74 -7.43 18.15
CA TRP A 323 10.27 -8.67 18.77
C TRP A 323 10.85 -9.89 18.07
N SER A 324 10.56 -11.08 18.56
CA SER A 324 11.05 -12.31 17.90
C SER A 324 10.40 -12.50 16.53
N ASP A 325 11.21 -12.87 15.55
CA ASP A 325 10.74 -13.49 14.31
C ASP A 325 10.10 -14.85 14.63
N LEU A 326 9.15 -15.28 13.81
CA LEU A 326 8.47 -16.55 13.94
C LEU A 326 8.72 -17.42 12.72
N HIS A 327 8.78 -18.74 12.97
CA HIS A 327 8.87 -19.75 11.92
C HIS A 327 7.90 -20.87 12.21
N SER A 328 7.36 -21.51 11.19
CA SER A 328 6.47 -22.64 11.39
C SER A 328 6.69 -23.77 10.38
N LEU A 329 6.23 -24.95 10.75
CA LEU A 329 6.26 -26.15 9.92
C LEU A 329 4.94 -26.91 10.04
N VAL A 330 4.21 -27.02 8.94
CA VAL A 330 3.04 -27.91 8.82
C VAL A 330 3.50 -29.24 8.23
N ASP A 331 3.39 -30.33 8.98
CA ASP A 331 3.73 -31.67 8.54
C ASP A 331 2.60 -32.66 8.83
N GLY A 332 1.94 -33.13 7.78
CA GLY A 332 0.70 -33.88 7.91
C GLY A 332 -0.40 -33.01 8.52
N ASP A 333 -0.95 -33.47 9.64
CA ASP A 333 -2.01 -32.75 10.37
C ASP A 333 -1.45 -31.94 11.56
N GLU A 334 -0.14 -31.86 11.72
CA GLU A 334 0.49 -31.14 12.82
C GLU A 334 1.12 -29.84 12.37
N HIS A 335 0.94 -28.78 13.16
CA HIS A 335 1.53 -27.47 12.95
C HIS A 335 2.40 -27.09 14.15
N TYR A 336 3.70 -26.96 13.93
CA TYR A 336 4.68 -26.49 14.91
C TYR A 336 5.06 -25.05 14.62
N ILE A 337 4.95 -24.19 15.63
CA ILE A 337 5.35 -22.77 15.57
C ILE A 337 6.55 -22.57 16.50
N ASP A 338 7.69 -22.18 15.91
CA ASP A 338 8.92 -21.83 16.64
C ASP A 338 8.89 -20.35 17.00
N ALA A 339 8.68 -20.08 18.25
CA ALA A 339 8.60 -18.79 18.90
C ALA A 339 9.40 -18.85 20.21
N PRO A 340 9.63 -17.75 20.95
CA PRO A 340 10.19 -17.82 22.31
C PRO A 340 9.41 -18.77 23.20
N ARG A 341 8.09 -18.82 23.10
CA ARG A 341 7.22 -19.89 23.63
C ARG A 341 6.68 -20.68 22.45
N ALA A 342 7.36 -21.77 22.11
CA ALA A 342 7.00 -22.62 21.00
C ALA A 342 5.63 -23.31 21.20
N GLU A 343 4.98 -23.68 20.10
CA GLU A 343 3.63 -24.25 20.08
C GLU A 343 3.53 -25.43 19.12
N LEU A 344 2.63 -26.36 19.40
CA LEU A 344 2.31 -27.49 18.52
C LEU A 344 0.81 -27.76 18.54
N TYR A 345 0.20 -27.84 17.37
CA TYR A 345 -1.23 -28.03 17.17
C TYR A 345 -1.54 -29.24 16.30
N ASP A 346 -2.74 -29.79 16.46
CA ASP A 346 -3.31 -30.83 15.60
C ASP A 346 -4.43 -30.20 14.74
N LEU A 347 -4.12 -29.83 13.52
CA LEU A 347 -5.02 -29.09 12.61
C LEU A 347 -6.28 -29.87 12.24
N LYS A 348 -6.30 -31.20 12.43
CA LYS A 348 -7.48 -32.02 12.16
C LYS A 348 -8.46 -32.04 13.34
N LEU A 349 -7.95 -32.08 14.55
CA LEU A 349 -8.76 -32.16 15.80
C LEU A 349 -9.07 -30.73 16.31
N ASP A 350 -8.16 -29.81 16.12
CA ASP A 350 -8.23 -28.42 16.57
C ASP A 350 -7.83 -27.47 15.42
N PRO A 351 -8.70 -27.32 14.41
CA PRO A 351 -8.40 -26.44 13.27
C PRO A 351 -8.30 -24.96 13.62
N ALA A 352 -8.73 -24.58 14.82
CA ALA A 352 -8.63 -23.20 15.33
C ALA A 352 -7.40 -22.98 16.23
N GLU A 353 -6.53 -23.98 16.37
CA GLU A 353 -5.25 -23.92 17.10
C GLU A 353 -5.35 -23.34 18.52
N ARG A 354 -6.37 -23.81 19.28
CA ARG A 354 -6.65 -23.34 20.66
C ARG A 354 -5.94 -24.16 21.72
N THR A 355 -5.52 -25.38 21.40
CA THR A 355 -4.95 -26.33 22.37
C THR A 355 -3.51 -26.65 22.02
N ASN A 356 -2.56 -26.03 22.72
CA ASN A 356 -1.14 -26.28 22.53
C ASN A 356 -0.72 -27.64 23.09
N LEU A 357 -0.36 -28.58 22.23
CA LEU A 357 0.04 -29.96 22.54
C LEU A 357 1.55 -30.12 22.77
N LEU A 358 2.32 -29.03 22.85
CA LEU A 358 3.78 -29.11 23.00
C LEU A 358 4.23 -29.91 24.20
N ALA A 359 3.52 -29.76 25.34
CA ALA A 359 3.86 -30.43 26.57
C ALA A 359 3.63 -31.96 26.49
N GLU A 360 2.58 -32.37 25.78
CA GLU A 360 2.19 -33.78 25.60
C GLU A 360 3.00 -34.47 24.50
N ARG A 361 3.36 -33.74 23.44
CA ARG A 361 4.01 -34.28 22.23
C ARG A 361 5.46 -33.78 22.05
N ARG A 362 6.23 -33.64 23.14
CA ARG A 362 7.60 -33.09 23.17
C ARG A 362 8.58 -33.71 22.16
N ARG A 363 8.52 -35.06 22.00
CA ARG A 363 9.39 -35.77 21.03
C ARG A 363 9.05 -35.37 19.60
N ARG A 364 7.76 -35.22 19.29
CA ARG A 364 7.30 -34.81 17.96
C ARG A 364 7.69 -33.35 17.69
N ALA A 365 7.46 -32.43 18.62
CA ALA A 365 7.89 -31.06 18.54
C ALA A 365 9.40 -30.92 18.28
N ALA A 366 10.23 -31.71 18.99
CA ALA A 366 11.68 -31.74 18.75
C ALA A 366 12.05 -32.23 17.34
N ALA A 367 11.32 -33.22 16.82
CA ALA A 367 11.53 -33.72 15.45
C ALA A 367 11.15 -32.67 14.39
N LEU A 368 10.02 -31.97 14.56
CA LEU A 368 9.59 -30.87 13.67
C LEU A 368 10.57 -29.71 13.71
N ARG A 369 11.02 -29.32 14.90
CA ARG A 369 12.06 -28.29 15.07
C ARG A 369 13.36 -28.66 14.36
N ALA A 370 13.80 -29.90 14.48
CA ALA A 370 15.00 -30.39 13.79
C ALA A 370 14.83 -30.40 12.27
N ALA A 371 13.65 -30.79 11.76
CA ALA A 371 13.32 -30.75 10.33
C ALA A 371 13.27 -29.33 9.79
N MET A 372 12.84 -28.34 10.59
CA MET A 372 12.75 -26.95 10.22
C MET A 372 14.12 -26.24 10.22
N ALA A 373 15.07 -26.66 11.07
CA ALA A 373 16.34 -26.00 11.28
C ALA A 373 17.13 -25.67 9.99
N PRO A 374 17.24 -26.56 8.97
CA PRO A 374 17.94 -26.23 7.72
C PRO A 374 17.20 -25.22 6.83
N LEU A 375 15.91 -24.97 7.08
CA LEU A 375 15.09 -24.02 6.33
C LEU A 375 15.18 -22.61 6.93
N LYS A 376 15.48 -22.51 8.22
CA LYS A 376 15.69 -21.22 8.90
C LYS A 376 17.01 -20.61 8.44
N GLN A 377 16.92 -19.45 7.82
CA GLN A 377 18.08 -18.66 7.42
C GLN A 377 17.89 -17.22 7.93
N GLU A 378 18.95 -16.67 8.49
CA GLU A 378 18.95 -15.27 8.93
C GLU A 378 18.57 -14.34 7.76
N ALA A 379 17.70 -13.37 8.05
CA ALA A 379 17.37 -12.35 7.08
C ALA A 379 18.40 -11.22 7.11
N ALA A 380 18.82 -10.78 5.93
CA ALA A 380 19.55 -9.51 5.83
C ALA A 380 18.64 -8.37 6.33
N ALA A 381 19.24 -7.36 6.94
CA ALA A 381 18.50 -6.14 7.27
C ALA A 381 17.85 -5.56 6.00
N PRO A 382 16.65 -4.96 6.11
CA PRO A 382 16.05 -4.22 5.01
C PRO A 382 17.04 -3.19 4.47
N SER A 383 17.08 -3.01 3.15
CA SER A 383 17.86 -1.93 2.54
C SER A 383 17.30 -0.58 2.98
N ASN A 384 18.16 0.45 3.04
CA ASN A 384 17.68 1.81 3.26
C ASN A 384 16.58 2.13 2.22
N ILE A 385 15.40 2.40 2.72
CA ILE A 385 14.24 2.75 1.92
C ILE A 385 14.37 4.22 1.56
N ASP A 386 13.89 4.59 0.35
CA ASP A 386 13.69 5.99 0.02
C ASP A 386 12.84 6.64 1.15
N PRO A 387 13.24 7.82 1.66
CA PRO A 387 12.53 8.50 2.74
C PRO A 387 11.04 8.74 2.45
N GLU A 388 10.66 8.99 1.20
CA GLU A 388 9.27 9.10 0.78
C GLU A 388 8.54 7.75 0.92
N GLU A 389 9.21 6.66 0.59
CA GLU A 389 8.72 5.30 0.78
C GLU A 389 8.62 4.95 2.28
N ALA A 390 9.61 5.31 3.09
CA ALA A 390 9.59 5.14 4.54
C ALA A 390 8.42 5.90 5.19
N GLN A 391 8.14 7.12 4.73
CA GLN A 391 7.00 7.90 5.21
C GLN A 391 5.66 7.26 4.83
N LYS A 392 5.55 6.73 3.62
CA LYS A 392 4.36 6.02 3.14
C LYS A 392 4.15 4.72 3.91
N LEU A 393 5.22 4.06 4.30
CA LEU A 393 5.22 2.83 5.06
C LEU A 393 4.91 3.06 6.54
N ALA A 394 5.43 4.13 7.14
CA ALA A 394 5.05 4.55 8.49
C ALA A 394 3.56 4.92 8.56
N ALA A 395 3.01 5.56 7.51
CA ALA A 395 1.58 5.84 7.40
C ALA A 395 0.71 4.58 7.30
N LEU A 396 1.29 3.41 6.97
CA LEU A 396 0.65 2.09 6.92
C LEU A 396 0.61 1.35 8.25
N GLY A 397 1.28 1.90 9.27
CA GLY A 397 1.58 1.12 10.45
C GLY A 397 2.76 0.14 10.24
N TYR A 398 3.43 0.18 9.08
CA TYR A 398 4.74 -0.45 8.91
C TYR A 398 5.80 0.46 9.56
N LEU A 399 5.93 0.34 10.86
CA LEU A 399 6.87 1.11 11.66
C LEU A 399 8.27 0.55 11.45
N GLY A 400 9.02 1.16 10.58
CA GLY A 400 10.40 0.80 10.30
C GLY A 400 11.38 1.71 11.00
N SER A 401 11.33 1.80 12.31
CA SER A 401 12.39 2.45 13.04
C SER A 401 13.64 1.58 13.01
N GLY A 402 14.65 2.07 12.36
CA GLY A 402 16.02 1.59 12.23
C GLY A 402 16.41 0.32 12.97
N THR A 403 17.15 -0.51 12.27
CA THR A 403 17.74 -1.77 12.73
C THR A 403 18.22 -1.71 14.19
N ARG A 404 17.35 -2.05 15.13
CA ARG A 404 17.76 -2.51 16.41
C ARG A 404 18.30 -3.92 16.22
N ASN A 405 19.57 -4.13 16.51
CA ASN A 405 20.09 -5.44 16.89
C ASN A 405 20.04 -5.51 18.42
N PRO A 406 18.90 -5.88 19.04
CA PRO A 406 18.85 -6.05 20.47
C PRO A 406 19.77 -7.22 20.83
N THR A 407 20.71 -6.98 21.73
CA THR A 407 21.52 -8.04 22.35
C THR A 407 20.68 -8.70 23.43
N GLY A 408 20.31 -9.99 23.24
CA GLY A 408 19.53 -10.76 24.21
C GLY A 408 18.33 -11.49 23.60
N ALA A 409 17.55 -12.14 24.44
CA ALA A 409 16.30 -12.79 24.03
C ALA A 409 15.26 -11.75 23.64
N LEU A 410 14.72 -11.86 22.41
CA LEU A 410 13.69 -10.96 21.92
C LEU A 410 12.34 -11.24 22.58
N PRO A 411 11.49 -10.23 22.80
CA PRO A 411 10.13 -10.42 23.30
C PRO A 411 9.32 -11.34 22.39
N ASP A 412 8.50 -12.19 22.99
CA ASP A 412 7.52 -12.98 22.25
C ASP A 412 6.41 -12.06 21.72
N PRO A 413 6.07 -12.08 20.43
CA PRO A 413 4.98 -11.27 19.88
C PRO A 413 3.63 -11.49 20.58
N LYS A 414 3.38 -12.69 21.11
CA LYS A 414 2.17 -13.02 21.86
C LYS A 414 1.98 -12.20 23.15
N ASP A 415 3.07 -11.71 23.72
CA ASP A 415 3.02 -10.82 24.88
C ASP A 415 2.81 -9.36 24.52
N ARG A 416 2.74 -9.05 23.22
CA ARG A 416 2.70 -7.68 22.68
C ARG A 416 1.43 -7.34 21.88
N THR A 417 0.50 -8.26 21.76
CA THR A 417 -0.76 -8.08 21.00
C THR A 417 -1.58 -6.88 21.48
N ALA A 418 -1.68 -6.70 22.82
CA ALA A 418 -2.39 -5.56 23.39
C ALA A 418 -1.73 -4.21 23.04
N ALA A 419 -0.38 -4.14 23.07
CA ALA A 419 0.38 -2.94 22.69
C ALA A 419 0.24 -2.66 21.20
N PHE A 420 0.24 -3.68 20.37
CA PHE A 420 0.04 -3.58 18.93
C PHE A 420 -1.37 -3.06 18.58
N ARG A 421 -2.41 -3.59 19.23
CA ARG A 421 -3.79 -3.10 19.08
C ARG A 421 -3.93 -1.62 19.49
N GLU A 422 -3.33 -1.23 20.61
CA GLU A 422 -3.32 0.17 21.07
C GLU A 422 -2.66 1.09 20.04
N LEU A 423 -1.55 0.65 19.44
CA LEU A 423 -0.82 1.37 18.41
C LEU A 423 -1.68 1.57 17.15
N ARG A 424 -2.30 0.51 16.66
CA ARG A 424 -3.17 0.57 15.47
C ARG A 424 -4.38 1.47 15.69
N GLU A 425 -5.00 1.38 16.85
CA GLU A 425 -6.11 2.26 17.21
C GLU A 425 -5.66 3.72 17.29
N ALA A 426 -4.46 4.01 17.80
CA ALA A 426 -3.91 5.36 17.80
C ALA A 426 -3.74 5.92 16.38
N PHE A 427 -3.22 5.11 15.46
CA PHE A 427 -3.08 5.50 14.05
C PHE A 427 -4.44 5.62 13.34
N ARG A 428 -5.42 4.77 13.65
CA ARG A 428 -6.78 4.89 13.12
C ARG A 428 -7.40 6.23 13.51
N LEU A 429 -7.36 6.57 14.79
CA LEU A 429 -7.86 7.84 15.32
C LEU A 429 -7.17 9.05 14.67
N GLN A 430 -5.86 8.95 14.46
CA GLN A 430 -5.09 10.00 13.78
C GLN A 430 -5.54 10.20 12.32
N ARG A 431 -5.83 9.12 11.59
CA ARG A 431 -6.36 9.18 10.21
C ARG A 431 -7.77 9.79 10.16
N GLU A 432 -8.60 9.50 11.16
CA GLU A 432 -9.94 10.06 11.31
C GLU A 432 -9.94 11.54 11.75
N GLY A 433 -8.76 12.13 12.02
CA GLY A 433 -8.63 13.50 12.51
C GLY A 433 -9.03 13.67 13.98
N ARG A 434 -9.18 12.58 14.74
CA ARG A 434 -9.45 12.56 16.20
C ARG A 434 -8.14 12.75 16.97
N ASP A 435 -7.46 13.85 16.68
CA ASP A 435 -6.09 14.14 17.11
C ASP A 435 -5.90 14.09 18.64
N ALA A 436 -6.85 14.56 19.43
CA ALA A 436 -6.75 14.55 20.90
C ALA A 436 -6.76 13.11 21.46
N GLU A 437 -7.58 12.23 20.91
CA GLU A 437 -7.68 10.84 21.33
C GLU A 437 -6.46 10.04 20.87
N ALA A 438 -6.00 10.28 19.63
CA ALA A 438 -4.77 9.70 19.12
C ALA A 438 -3.57 10.08 19.99
N LEU A 439 -3.43 11.35 20.34
CA LEU A 439 -2.35 11.85 21.20
C LEU A 439 -2.32 11.17 22.56
N ALA A 440 -3.49 11.02 23.21
CA ALA A 440 -3.57 10.35 24.50
C ALA A 440 -3.11 8.87 24.44
N ARG A 441 -3.34 8.20 23.30
CA ARG A 441 -2.85 6.84 23.07
C ARG A 441 -1.35 6.82 22.77
N PHE A 442 -0.84 7.72 21.93
CA PHE A 442 0.61 7.85 21.70
C PHE A 442 1.37 8.12 23.00
N ASP A 443 0.85 8.96 23.88
CA ASP A 443 1.46 9.23 25.18
C ASP A 443 1.55 7.96 26.06
N ARG A 444 0.50 7.11 26.08
CA ARG A 444 0.53 5.82 26.80
C ARG A 444 1.51 4.82 26.19
N ILE A 445 1.56 4.74 24.87
CA ILE A 445 2.50 3.86 24.16
C ILE A 445 3.94 4.26 24.45
N LEU A 446 4.27 5.54 24.37
CA LEU A 446 5.61 6.06 24.64
C LEU A 446 6.01 5.98 26.13
N ALA A 447 5.02 5.95 27.05
CA ALA A 447 5.30 5.68 28.46
C ALA A 447 5.69 4.20 28.71
N GLN A 448 5.22 3.27 27.90
CA GLN A 448 5.55 1.84 27.97
C GLN A 448 6.80 1.48 27.16
N ASP A 449 6.93 2.03 25.96
CA ASP A 449 8.09 1.86 25.08
C ASP A 449 8.53 3.23 24.53
N PRO A 450 9.43 3.92 25.25
CA PRO A 450 9.91 5.25 24.86
C PRO A 450 10.79 5.23 23.61
N ASP A 451 11.16 4.08 23.12
CA ASP A 451 12.06 3.93 21.97
C ASP A 451 11.35 3.74 20.64
N MET A 452 10.01 3.83 20.62
CA MET A 452 9.22 3.82 19.38
C MET A 452 9.36 5.15 18.63
N ILE A 453 10.37 5.23 17.77
CA ILE A 453 10.76 6.46 17.04
C ILE A 453 9.60 6.99 16.21
N ASP A 454 8.90 6.11 15.49
CA ASP A 454 7.81 6.50 14.59
C ASP A 454 6.61 7.06 15.36
N VAL A 455 6.39 6.58 16.58
CA VAL A 455 5.35 7.15 17.46
C VAL A 455 5.71 8.57 17.88
N TRP A 456 7.00 8.85 18.18
CA TRP A 456 7.47 10.21 18.43
C TRP A 456 7.29 11.12 17.22
N ASP A 457 7.58 10.62 16.01
CA ASP A 457 7.43 11.38 14.76
C ASP A 457 5.94 11.70 14.48
N VAL A 458 5.07 10.70 14.51
CA VAL A 458 3.64 10.93 14.27
C VAL A 458 3.01 11.79 15.35
N ARG A 459 3.40 11.61 16.61
CA ARG A 459 3.01 12.46 17.72
C ARG A 459 3.37 13.92 17.48
N SER A 460 4.58 14.18 16.95
CA SER A 460 5.00 15.53 16.55
C SER A 460 4.05 16.14 15.52
N LYS A 461 3.71 15.39 14.49
CA LYS A 461 2.79 15.83 13.41
C LYS A 461 1.37 16.09 13.92
N VAL A 462 0.88 15.26 14.85
CA VAL A 462 -0.43 15.48 15.52
C VAL A 462 -0.41 16.74 16.34
N LEU A 463 0.60 16.93 17.19
CA LEU A 463 0.77 18.12 18.01
C LEU A 463 0.84 19.40 17.17
N PHE A 464 1.52 19.35 16.05
CA PHE A 464 1.60 20.45 15.11
C PHE A 464 0.22 20.83 14.55
N ARG A 465 -0.58 19.85 14.08
CA ARG A 465 -1.97 20.10 13.62
C ARG A 465 -2.86 20.70 14.69
N MET A 466 -2.62 20.33 15.96
CA MET A 466 -3.32 20.89 17.11
C MET A 466 -2.84 22.31 17.52
N GLY A 467 -1.87 22.88 16.81
CA GLY A 467 -1.26 24.19 17.15
C GLY A 467 -0.32 24.16 18.35
N ARG A 468 0.05 22.97 18.85
CA ARG A 468 0.96 22.77 19.98
C ARG A 468 2.42 22.70 19.50
N THR A 469 2.90 23.80 18.89
CA THR A 469 4.18 23.82 18.17
C THR A 469 5.38 23.49 19.05
N ALA A 470 5.43 23.99 20.28
CA ALA A 470 6.53 23.69 21.20
C ALA A 470 6.62 22.19 21.55
N ASP A 471 5.47 21.56 21.82
CA ASP A 471 5.38 20.13 22.12
C ASP A 471 5.72 19.28 20.87
N SER A 472 5.32 19.75 19.69
CA SER A 472 5.66 19.13 18.40
C SER A 472 7.19 19.09 18.21
N ILE A 473 7.87 20.23 18.40
CA ILE A 473 9.33 20.31 18.30
C ILE A 473 10.01 19.41 19.33
N ALA A 474 9.52 19.39 20.56
CA ALA A 474 10.06 18.50 21.60
C ALA A 474 9.95 17.03 21.18
N SER A 475 8.79 16.63 20.62
CA SER A 475 8.56 15.28 20.13
C SER A 475 9.47 14.92 18.94
N ALA A 476 9.64 15.83 17.96
CA ALA A 476 10.54 15.64 16.83
C ALA A 476 12.03 15.53 17.27
N LYS A 477 12.45 16.33 18.25
CA LYS A 477 13.78 16.22 18.85
C LYS A 477 14.02 14.86 19.51
N GLU A 478 13.00 14.31 20.18
CA GLU A 478 13.07 12.97 20.78
C GLU A 478 13.16 11.86 19.73
N ALA A 479 12.42 11.98 18.61
CA ALA A 479 12.52 11.06 17.48
C ALA A 479 13.95 11.08 16.89
N LEU A 480 14.48 12.28 16.59
CA LEU A 480 15.80 12.44 16.02
C LEU A 480 16.94 12.00 16.98
N ARG A 481 16.79 12.23 18.30
CA ARG A 481 17.75 11.77 19.31
C ARG A 481 17.91 10.25 19.30
N ARG A 482 16.82 9.51 19.03
CA ARG A 482 16.81 8.04 18.95
C ARG A 482 17.32 7.52 17.61
N SER A 483 17.19 8.32 16.54
CA SER A 483 17.69 8.00 15.20
C SER A 483 18.49 9.16 14.63
N PRO A 484 19.72 9.41 15.12
CA PRO A 484 20.51 10.60 14.76
C PRO A 484 20.92 10.67 13.29
N SER A 485 20.93 9.52 12.60
CA SER A 485 21.26 9.42 11.17
C SER A 485 20.06 9.59 10.24
N SER A 486 18.84 9.72 10.80
CA SER A 486 17.62 9.88 9.99
C SER A 486 17.52 11.28 9.42
N THR A 487 17.80 11.40 8.13
CA THR A 487 17.68 12.67 7.39
C THR A 487 16.23 13.11 7.25
N HIS A 488 15.30 12.17 7.20
CA HIS A 488 13.86 12.42 7.20
C HIS A 488 13.41 13.17 8.47
N LEU A 489 13.74 12.63 9.65
CA LEU A 489 13.43 13.28 10.93
C LEU A 489 14.11 14.64 11.07
N ALA A 490 15.30 14.79 10.50
CA ALA A 490 16.02 16.07 10.51
C ALA A 490 15.25 17.14 9.68
N VAL A 491 14.75 16.80 8.49
CA VAL A 491 13.93 17.73 7.67
C VAL A 491 12.60 18.04 8.35
N ASP A 492 11.94 17.05 8.95
CA ASP A 492 10.65 17.27 9.64
C ASP A 492 10.84 18.20 10.85
N LEU A 493 11.91 18.01 11.62
CA LEU A 493 12.31 18.92 12.71
C LEU A 493 12.65 20.31 12.17
N ALA A 494 13.39 20.40 11.07
CA ALA A 494 13.72 21.67 10.43
C ALA A 494 12.46 22.46 10.02
N ASN A 495 11.47 21.78 9.46
CA ASN A 495 10.17 22.39 9.14
C ASN A 495 9.42 22.90 10.37
N ALA A 496 9.38 22.12 11.45
CA ALA A 496 8.73 22.53 12.70
C ALA A 496 9.43 23.77 13.32
N LEU A 497 10.76 23.76 13.33
CA LEU A 497 11.57 24.88 13.81
C LEU A 497 11.40 26.13 12.95
N LEU A 498 11.38 25.99 11.61
CA LEU A 498 11.13 27.09 10.67
C LEU A 498 9.79 27.77 10.95
N LEU A 499 8.74 26.98 11.14
CA LEU A 499 7.39 27.50 11.43
C LEU A 499 7.29 28.14 12.83
N ASN A 500 8.17 27.76 13.75
CA ASN A 500 8.31 28.40 15.06
C ASN A 500 9.23 29.64 15.05
N GLY A 501 9.86 29.96 13.92
CA GLY A 501 10.78 31.09 13.77
C GLY A 501 12.21 30.83 14.26
N GLU A 502 12.57 29.62 14.62
CA GLU A 502 13.91 29.20 15.07
C GLU A 502 14.80 28.91 13.84
N LEU A 503 15.10 29.97 13.05
CA LEU A 503 15.69 29.86 11.70
C LEU A 503 17.09 29.23 11.69
N ASP A 504 17.93 29.50 12.68
CA ASP A 504 19.30 28.98 12.72
C ASP A 504 19.31 27.47 13.02
N ASP A 505 18.46 27.02 13.92
CA ASP A 505 18.29 25.61 14.23
C ASP A 505 17.65 24.86 13.06
N ALA A 506 16.62 25.45 12.44
CA ALA A 506 16.00 24.91 11.24
C ALA A 506 17.01 24.72 10.09
N GLN A 507 17.88 25.71 9.87
CA GLN A 507 18.91 25.62 8.84
C GLN A 507 19.89 24.47 9.12
N ARG A 508 20.40 24.34 10.36
CA ARG A 508 21.34 23.26 10.73
C ARG A 508 20.74 21.88 10.46
N HIS A 509 19.47 21.67 10.81
CA HIS A 509 18.81 20.39 10.59
C HIS A 509 18.49 20.13 9.12
N ALA A 510 18.13 21.15 8.34
CA ALA A 510 17.93 21.01 6.90
C ALA A 510 19.24 20.66 6.17
N GLU A 511 20.37 21.31 6.54
CA GLU A 511 21.69 21.06 5.95
C GLU A 511 22.17 19.59 6.20
N LEU A 512 21.83 18.98 7.32
CA LEU A 512 22.12 17.56 7.59
C LEU A 512 21.42 16.63 6.60
N ALA A 513 20.30 17.04 6.03
CA ALA A 513 19.47 16.20 5.19
C ALA A 513 19.74 16.36 3.67
N VAL A 514 20.50 17.37 3.25
CA VAL A 514 20.73 17.70 1.83
C VAL A 514 21.20 16.51 1.01
N LYS A 515 22.05 15.64 1.57
CA LYS A 515 22.63 14.51 0.83
C LYS A 515 21.59 13.46 0.44
N ASN A 516 20.64 13.17 1.32
CA ASN A 516 19.72 12.04 1.15
C ASN A 516 18.29 12.49 0.83
N GLU A 517 17.93 13.73 1.18
CA GLU A 517 16.62 14.35 0.91
C GLU A 517 16.77 15.72 0.26
N PRO A 518 17.46 15.82 -0.89
CA PRO A 518 17.85 17.11 -1.45
C PRO A 518 16.64 18.01 -1.77
N SER A 519 15.57 17.48 -2.35
CA SER A 519 14.40 18.28 -2.70
C SER A 519 13.75 18.93 -1.49
N ARG A 520 13.49 18.18 -0.42
CA ARG A 520 12.86 18.67 0.81
C ARG A 520 13.79 19.61 1.61
N ALA A 521 15.07 19.23 1.72
CA ALA A 521 16.06 20.02 2.45
C ALA A 521 16.27 21.40 1.81
N HIS A 522 16.49 21.45 0.51
CA HIS A 522 16.64 22.70 -0.24
C HIS A 522 15.36 23.54 -0.22
N GLU A 523 14.16 22.91 -0.21
CA GLU A 523 12.89 23.63 -0.06
C GLU A 523 12.83 24.37 1.29
N VAL A 524 13.17 23.69 2.39
CA VAL A 524 13.24 24.32 3.72
C VAL A 524 14.28 25.45 3.74
N LEU A 525 15.46 25.23 3.18
CA LEU A 525 16.52 26.25 3.09
C LEU A 525 16.08 27.47 2.28
N ALA A 526 15.33 27.26 1.18
CA ALA A 526 14.76 28.35 0.38
C ALA A 526 13.77 29.18 1.19
N ARG A 527 12.91 28.56 1.98
CA ARG A 527 11.96 29.25 2.87
C ARG A 527 12.67 30.03 3.98
N ILE A 528 13.72 29.46 4.56
CA ILE A 528 14.55 30.17 5.54
C ILE A 528 15.18 31.41 4.91
N ALA A 529 15.77 31.30 3.72
CA ALA A 529 16.36 32.42 2.99
C ALA A 529 15.30 33.50 2.66
N LEU A 530 14.07 33.10 2.24
CA LEU A 530 12.95 34.03 2.05
C LEU A 530 12.60 34.79 3.33
N MET A 531 12.54 34.13 4.47
CA MET A 531 12.22 34.76 5.76
C MET A 531 13.31 35.73 6.20
N ARG A 532 14.57 35.48 5.84
CA ARG A 532 15.70 36.37 6.08
C ARG A 532 15.81 37.51 5.06
N GLY A 533 15.00 37.48 3.97
CA GLY A 533 15.07 38.46 2.90
C GLY A 533 16.22 38.24 1.93
N ASP A 534 16.94 37.13 2.00
CA ASP A 534 18.01 36.77 1.06
C ASP A 534 17.40 36.10 -0.17
N LEU A 535 16.90 36.94 -1.11
CA LEU A 535 16.20 36.48 -2.29
C LEU A 535 17.09 35.72 -3.27
N ALA A 536 18.40 36.05 -3.31
CA ALA A 536 19.34 35.35 -4.20
C ALA A 536 19.57 33.89 -3.73
N ARG A 537 19.82 33.71 -2.44
CA ARG A 537 19.94 32.38 -1.84
C ARG A 537 18.60 31.61 -1.92
N ALA A 538 17.48 32.27 -1.67
CA ALA A 538 16.15 31.65 -1.77
C ALA A 538 15.90 31.08 -3.17
N GLU A 539 16.27 31.83 -4.24
CA GLU A 539 16.15 31.35 -5.61
C GLU A 539 17.05 30.15 -5.89
N SER A 540 18.33 30.24 -5.50
CA SER A 540 19.28 29.14 -5.69
C SER A 540 18.80 27.85 -5.03
N GLU A 541 18.41 27.93 -3.76
CA GLU A 541 17.93 26.78 -2.98
C GLU A 541 16.60 26.23 -3.57
N ALA A 542 15.66 27.10 -3.97
CA ALA A 542 14.39 26.67 -4.58
C ALA A 542 14.58 25.96 -5.93
N ARG A 543 15.53 26.41 -6.75
CA ARG A 543 15.87 25.72 -8.02
C ARG A 543 16.52 24.37 -7.75
N MET A 544 17.47 24.28 -6.80
CA MET A 544 18.05 22.99 -6.40
C MET A 544 16.99 22.03 -5.88
N ALA A 545 15.98 22.53 -5.15
CA ALA A 545 14.86 21.70 -4.68
C ALA A 545 13.99 21.17 -5.84
N VAL A 546 13.75 21.98 -6.88
CA VAL A 546 12.95 21.59 -8.07
C VAL A 546 13.71 20.59 -8.95
N ASP A 547 15.03 20.79 -9.10
CA ASP A 547 15.87 19.94 -9.96
C ASP A 547 16.27 18.62 -9.30
N ALA A 548 16.12 18.52 -7.99
CA ALA A 548 16.43 17.33 -7.23
C ALA A 548 15.37 16.22 -7.47
N PRO A 549 15.77 14.92 -7.38
CA PRO A 549 14.83 13.81 -7.42
C PRO A 549 13.87 13.85 -6.22
N GLY A 550 12.60 13.48 -6.44
CA GLY A 550 11.56 13.41 -5.43
C GLY A 550 10.33 14.25 -5.73
N GLU A 551 9.48 14.47 -4.70
CA GLU A 551 8.29 15.29 -4.83
C GLU A 551 8.65 16.79 -4.86
N THR A 552 8.31 17.48 -5.95
CA THR A 552 8.72 18.87 -6.19
C THR A 552 7.58 19.88 -6.09
N ASN A 553 6.36 19.49 -5.68
CA ASN A 553 5.22 20.41 -5.61
C ASN A 553 5.45 21.57 -4.61
N ALA A 554 5.97 21.27 -3.41
CA ALA A 554 6.32 22.29 -2.43
C ALA A 554 7.47 23.18 -2.92
N ALA A 555 8.46 22.60 -3.58
CA ALA A 555 9.59 23.31 -4.17
C ALA A 555 9.15 24.27 -5.28
N LEU A 556 8.25 23.84 -6.19
CA LEU A 556 7.66 24.68 -7.22
C LEU A 556 6.85 25.82 -6.62
N TYR A 557 6.06 25.55 -5.58
CA TYR A 557 5.31 26.61 -4.89
C TYR A 557 6.25 27.63 -4.23
N THR A 558 7.31 27.16 -3.57
CA THR A 558 8.33 28.03 -2.97
C THR A 558 9.08 28.84 -4.03
N LEU A 559 9.45 28.22 -5.17
CA LEU A 559 10.06 28.95 -6.29
C LEU A 559 9.14 30.05 -6.82
N ALA A 560 7.86 29.76 -7.05
CA ALA A 560 6.89 30.77 -7.50
C ALA A 560 6.78 31.95 -6.52
N ARG A 561 6.83 31.68 -5.20
CA ARG A 561 6.86 32.74 -4.16
C ARG A 561 8.16 33.55 -4.21
N VAL A 562 9.30 32.92 -4.47
CA VAL A 562 10.57 33.62 -4.66
C VAL A 562 10.51 34.58 -5.86
N GLU A 563 10.04 34.07 -7.01
CA GLU A 563 9.89 34.87 -8.22
C GLU A 563 8.95 36.10 -8.01
N GLN A 564 7.84 35.85 -7.28
CA GLN A 564 6.92 36.93 -6.88
C GLN A 564 7.62 38.01 -6.02
N LYS A 565 8.38 37.57 -5.00
CA LYS A 565 9.11 38.49 -4.10
C LYS A 565 10.23 39.27 -4.79
N GLN A 566 10.81 38.69 -5.83
CA GLN A 566 11.83 39.35 -6.66
C GLN A 566 11.21 40.32 -7.70
N GLY A 567 9.87 40.44 -7.77
CA GLY A 567 9.18 41.29 -8.72
C GLY A 567 9.21 40.78 -10.17
N ARG A 568 9.25 39.46 -10.35
CA ARG A 568 9.21 38.74 -11.63
C ARG A 568 7.85 38.05 -11.86
N PRO A 569 6.75 38.81 -12.07
CA PRO A 569 5.41 38.24 -12.10
C PRO A 569 5.18 37.26 -13.26
N ALA A 570 5.87 37.44 -14.42
CA ALA A 570 5.76 36.51 -15.53
C ALA A 570 6.31 35.12 -15.19
N GLU A 571 7.45 35.04 -14.51
CA GLU A 571 8.04 33.80 -14.07
C GLU A 571 7.21 33.15 -12.94
N ALA A 572 6.76 33.94 -11.97
CA ALA A 572 5.87 33.48 -10.92
C ALA A 572 4.59 32.85 -11.48
N LEU A 573 3.97 33.48 -12.49
CA LEU A 573 2.78 32.97 -13.18
C LEU A 573 3.07 31.67 -13.89
N ARG A 574 4.17 31.59 -14.65
CA ARG A 574 4.57 30.36 -15.37
C ARG A 574 4.73 29.18 -14.43
N VAL A 575 5.47 29.36 -13.33
CA VAL A 575 5.70 28.30 -12.35
C VAL A 575 4.39 27.89 -11.65
N ALA A 576 3.52 28.84 -11.32
CA ALA A 576 2.22 28.57 -10.72
C ALA A 576 1.28 27.79 -11.66
N ASP A 577 1.25 28.14 -12.94
CA ASP A 577 0.45 27.45 -13.96
C ASP A 577 0.97 26.03 -14.22
N ASP A 578 2.30 25.82 -14.27
CA ASP A 578 2.91 24.50 -14.35
C ASP A 578 2.52 23.62 -13.16
N LEU A 579 2.56 24.17 -11.94
CA LEU A 579 2.17 23.45 -10.73
C LEU A 579 0.67 23.12 -10.72
N LEU A 580 -0.20 24.04 -11.13
CA LEU A 580 -1.64 23.78 -11.26
C LEU A 580 -1.94 22.68 -12.28
N ALA A 581 -1.29 22.72 -13.44
CA ALA A 581 -1.43 21.71 -14.49
C ALA A 581 -0.94 20.32 -13.99
N ARG A 582 0.14 20.30 -13.22
CA ARG A 582 0.66 19.06 -12.60
C ARG A 582 -0.33 18.50 -11.57
N LEU A 583 -0.83 19.33 -10.66
CA LEU A 583 -1.82 18.91 -9.67
C LEU A 583 -3.10 18.39 -10.33
N ALA A 584 -3.57 19.04 -11.40
CA ALA A 584 -4.74 18.58 -12.16
C ALA A 584 -4.53 17.21 -12.81
N ARG A 585 -3.32 16.94 -13.36
CA ARG A 585 -2.99 15.63 -13.97
C ARG A 585 -2.84 14.51 -12.95
N THR A 586 -2.34 14.83 -11.77
CA THR A 586 -2.03 13.84 -10.72
C THR A 586 -3.15 13.66 -9.70
N GLY A 587 -4.28 14.36 -9.84
CA GLY A 587 -5.34 14.37 -8.82
C GLY A 587 -4.90 14.99 -7.49
N GLY A 588 -3.83 15.80 -7.49
CA GLY A 588 -3.24 16.38 -6.29
C GLY A 588 -4.19 17.35 -5.58
N ARG A 589 -4.05 17.45 -4.25
CA ARG A 589 -4.86 18.39 -3.45
C ARG A 589 -4.53 19.83 -3.80
N PRO A 590 -5.53 20.74 -3.79
CA PRO A 590 -5.29 22.16 -3.92
C PRO A 590 -4.30 22.67 -2.86
N LEU A 591 -3.33 23.46 -3.29
CA LEU A 591 -2.35 24.09 -2.38
C LEU A 591 -2.84 25.50 -2.01
N ARG A 592 -2.94 25.74 -0.70
CA ARG A 592 -3.34 27.05 -0.17
C ARG A 592 -2.35 28.12 -0.60
N GLY A 593 -2.89 29.22 -1.11
CA GLY A 593 -2.13 30.38 -1.58
C GLY A 593 -1.67 30.28 -3.03
N LEU A 594 -1.83 29.15 -3.72
CA LEU A 594 -1.35 28.98 -5.09
C LEU A 594 -2.17 29.81 -6.09
N HIS A 595 -3.50 29.78 -5.99
CA HIS A 595 -4.36 30.64 -6.84
C HIS A 595 -4.23 32.13 -6.45
N ALA A 596 -3.96 32.43 -5.16
CA ALA A 596 -3.71 33.80 -4.73
C ALA A 596 -2.40 34.35 -5.34
N LEU A 597 -1.33 33.57 -5.35
CA LEU A 597 -0.07 33.89 -6.01
C LEU A 597 -0.25 34.09 -7.51
N ARG A 598 -0.99 33.20 -8.17
CA ARG A 598 -1.37 33.33 -9.57
C ARG A 598 -2.15 34.62 -9.83
N GLY A 599 -3.10 34.96 -8.96
CA GLY A 599 -3.90 36.18 -9.04
C GLY A 599 -3.06 37.46 -8.90
N ASP A 600 -2.12 37.51 -7.93
CA ASP A 600 -1.19 38.63 -7.79
C ASP A 600 -0.31 38.81 -9.05
N ALA A 601 0.24 37.70 -9.55
CA ALA A 601 1.05 37.76 -10.77
C ALA A 601 0.26 38.29 -11.98
N LEU A 602 -0.97 37.82 -12.21
CA LEU A 602 -1.86 38.30 -13.28
C LEU A 602 -2.24 39.79 -13.12
N ALA A 603 -2.50 40.23 -11.89
CA ALA A 603 -2.79 41.62 -11.61
C ALA A 603 -1.61 42.54 -11.99
N ARG A 604 -0.40 42.17 -11.62
CA ARG A 604 0.85 42.87 -11.95
C ARG A 604 1.16 42.88 -13.45
N LEU A 605 0.69 41.89 -14.20
CA LEU A 605 0.82 41.78 -15.65
C LEU A 605 -0.30 42.50 -16.41
N GLY A 606 -1.21 43.21 -15.73
CA GLY A 606 -2.27 43.99 -16.34
C GLY A 606 -3.48 43.15 -16.79
N ASN A 607 -3.69 41.96 -16.21
CA ASN A 607 -4.80 41.07 -16.50
C ASN A 607 -5.80 40.98 -15.33
N PRO A 608 -6.49 42.09 -14.96
CA PRO A 608 -7.27 42.17 -13.73
C PRO A 608 -8.48 41.21 -13.69
N GLY A 609 -9.10 40.92 -14.85
CA GLY A 609 -10.24 39.98 -14.89
C GLY A 609 -9.84 38.52 -14.60
N GLU A 610 -8.67 38.09 -15.05
CA GLU A 610 -8.15 36.76 -14.74
C GLU A 610 -7.61 36.71 -13.29
N ALA A 611 -7.01 37.79 -12.83
CA ALA A 611 -6.58 37.93 -11.44
C ALA A 611 -7.75 37.78 -10.46
N GLU A 612 -8.87 38.46 -10.71
CA GLU A 612 -10.08 38.36 -9.88
C GLU A 612 -10.60 36.90 -9.86
N ARG A 613 -10.66 36.24 -11.03
CA ARG A 613 -11.08 34.83 -11.09
C ARG A 613 -10.17 33.90 -10.26
N ALA A 614 -8.86 34.08 -10.35
CA ALA A 614 -7.90 33.28 -9.59
C ALA A 614 -8.05 33.51 -8.08
N LEU A 615 -8.17 34.78 -7.63
CA LEU A 615 -8.36 35.11 -6.23
C LEU A 615 -9.68 34.57 -5.66
N ARG A 616 -10.77 34.64 -6.44
CA ARG A 616 -12.05 34.03 -6.03
C ARG A 616 -11.98 32.51 -6.01
N GLN A 617 -11.19 31.89 -6.90
CA GLN A 617 -10.95 30.42 -6.84
C GLN A 617 -10.21 30.03 -5.56
N GLU A 618 -9.22 30.80 -5.13
CA GLU A 618 -8.56 30.58 -3.85
C GLU A 618 -9.56 30.65 -2.68
N LEU A 619 -10.41 31.69 -2.66
CA LEU A 619 -11.42 31.87 -1.61
C LEU A 619 -12.53 30.80 -1.64
N HIS A 620 -12.82 30.24 -2.82
CA HIS A 620 -13.73 29.07 -2.93
C HIS A 620 -13.12 27.83 -2.28
N LEU A 621 -11.83 27.57 -2.50
CA LEU A 621 -11.12 26.43 -1.96
C LEU A 621 -10.73 26.62 -0.49
N PHE A 622 -10.40 27.87 -0.12
CA PHE A 622 -9.92 28.26 1.20
C PHE A 622 -10.63 29.54 1.68
N PRO A 623 -11.89 29.44 2.14
CA PRO A 623 -12.75 30.60 2.40
C PRO A 623 -12.20 31.64 3.41
N GLY A 624 -11.25 31.25 4.25
CA GLY A 624 -10.63 32.14 5.25
C GLY A 624 -9.22 32.60 4.89
N ASP A 625 -8.78 32.54 3.63
CA ASP A 625 -7.41 32.90 3.25
C ASP A 625 -7.18 34.43 3.28
N PRO A 626 -6.35 34.95 4.24
CA PRO A 626 -6.18 36.38 4.42
C PRO A 626 -5.42 37.05 3.27
N GLU A 627 -4.48 36.33 2.61
CA GLU A 627 -3.70 36.89 1.50
C GLU A 627 -4.56 37.02 0.26
N ALA A 628 -5.43 36.06 -0.02
CA ALA A 628 -6.37 36.14 -1.13
C ALA A 628 -7.37 37.27 -0.93
N TYR A 629 -7.91 37.47 0.27
CA TYR A 629 -8.76 38.65 0.57
C TYR A 629 -8.03 39.97 0.42
N ARG A 630 -6.81 40.10 0.96
CA ARG A 630 -5.97 41.28 0.81
C ARG A 630 -5.72 41.61 -0.66
N ALA A 631 -5.30 40.61 -1.44
CA ALA A 631 -5.04 40.81 -2.88
C ALA A 631 -6.29 41.22 -3.66
N LEU A 632 -7.45 40.60 -3.33
CA LEU A 632 -8.71 40.94 -3.98
C LEU A 632 -9.20 42.37 -3.63
N ILE A 633 -9.07 42.76 -2.37
CA ILE A 633 -9.40 44.13 -1.91
C ILE A 633 -8.54 45.16 -2.68
N VAL A 634 -7.22 44.94 -2.75
CA VAL A 634 -6.28 45.82 -3.47
C VAL A 634 -6.61 45.88 -4.95
N LEU A 635 -6.89 44.74 -5.59
CA LEU A 635 -7.26 44.65 -7.00
C LEU A 635 -8.54 45.46 -7.29
N LEU A 636 -9.59 45.25 -6.51
CA LEU A 636 -10.87 45.93 -6.70
C LEU A 636 -10.75 47.46 -6.45
N ALA A 637 -9.98 47.85 -5.43
CA ALA A 637 -9.70 49.25 -5.14
C ALA A 637 -8.94 49.91 -6.28
N SER A 638 -7.96 49.26 -6.90
CA SER A 638 -7.22 49.80 -8.07
C SER A 638 -8.10 50.02 -9.31
N GLN A 639 -9.25 49.32 -9.37
CA GLN A 639 -10.26 49.47 -10.42
C GLN A 639 -11.35 50.50 -10.10
N GLY A 640 -11.29 51.17 -8.93
CA GLY A 640 -12.32 52.11 -8.47
C GLY A 640 -13.63 51.46 -8.01
N ARG A 641 -13.64 50.15 -7.77
CA ARG A 641 -14.83 49.32 -7.40
C ARG A 641 -15.09 49.36 -5.88
N GLY A 642 -15.33 50.54 -5.31
CA GLY A 642 -15.47 50.72 -3.85
C GLY A 642 -16.58 49.91 -3.19
N ASP A 643 -17.73 49.71 -3.85
CA ASP A 643 -18.83 48.88 -3.33
C ASP A 643 -18.44 47.42 -3.23
N ASP A 644 -17.66 46.92 -4.20
CA ASP A 644 -17.15 45.56 -4.18
C ASP A 644 -16.10 45.36 -3.07
N VAL A 645 -15.22 46.34 -2.85
CA VAL A 645 -14.26 46.39 -1.74
C VAL A 645 -15.00 46.22 -0.40
N THR A 646 -16.06 47.06 -0.20
CA THR A 646 -16.86 47.01 1.03
C THR A 646 -17.53 45.66 1.22
N ARG A 647 -18.01 45.01 0.15
CA ARG A 647 -18.64 43.70 0.16
C ARG A 647 -17.64 42.62 0.56
N VAL A 648 -16.46 42.61 -0.05
CA VAL A 648 -15.38 41.64 0.22
C VAL A 648 -14.86 41.77 1.65
N ILE A 649 -14.71 42.98 2.16
CA ILE A 649 -14.32 43.21 3.58
C ILE A 649 -15.35 42.64 4.55
N ARG A 650 -16.66 42.85 4.31
CA ARG A 650 -17.73 42.27 5.15
C ARG A 650 -17.74 40.74 5.06
N GLU A 651 -17.58 40.22 3.88
CA GLU A 651 -17.48 38.77 3.67
C GLU A 651 -16.33 38.17 4.50
N PHE A 652 -15.12 38.73 4.40
CA PHE A 652 -13.97 38.27 5.18
C PHE A 652 -14.18 38.33 6.68
N ALA A 653 -14.72 39.47 7.17
CA ALA A 653 -15.02 39.65 8.59
C ALA A 653 -16.11 38.68 9.11
N THR A 654 -16.99 38.19 8.23
CA THR A 654 -18.05 37.23 8.55
C THR A 654 -17.54 35.80 8.56
N ILE A 655 -16.73 35.42 7.57
CA ILE A 655 -16.21 34.05 7.41
C ILE A 655 -15.16 33.72 8.46
N ALA A 656 -14.30 34.67 8.80
CA ALA A 656 -13.19 34.49 9.74
C ALA A 656 -13.16 35.61 10.79
N PRO A 657 -14.16 35.73 11.70
CA PRO A 657 -14.22 36.81 12.69
C PRO A 657 -13.06 36.67 13.69
N GLY A 658 -12.36 37.80 13.96
CA GLY A 658 -11.32 37.83 14.98
C GLY A 658 -10.24 38.89 14.74
N ARG A 659 -9.42 39.12 15.78
CA ARG A 659 -8.39 40.19 15.77
C ARG A 659 -7.43 40.10 14.59
N GLN A 660 -7.05 38.89 14.18
CA GLN A 660 -6.12 38.70 13.06
C GLN A 660 -6.75 39.19 11.74
N THR A 661 -7.99 38.82 11.45
CA THR A 661 -8.74 39.27 10.28
C THR A 661 -8.90 40.78 10.26
N TYR A 662 -9.28 41.36 11.42
CA TYR A 662 -9.46 42.80 11.54
C TYR A 662 -8.15 43.57 11.36
N ALA A 663 -7.02 43.02 11.82
CA ALA A 663 -5.70 43.59 11.56
C ALA A 663 -5.34 43.57 10.06
N VAL A 664 -5.57 42.44 9.39
CA VAL A 664 -5.33 42.34 7.93
C VAL A 664 -6.18 43.34 7.14
N ILE A 665 -7.46 43.47 7.49
CA ILE A 665 -8.35 44.47 6.86
C ILE A 665 -7.82 45.88 7.11
N ALA A 666 -7.50 46.24 8.35
CA ALA A 666 -7.02 47.55 8.75
C ALA A 666 -5.71 47.90 8.05
N ASP A 667 -4.75 46.99 7.98
CA ASP A 667 -3.47 47.21 7.32
C ASP A 667 -3.63 47.32 5.80
N THR A 668 -4.57 46.57 5.19
CA THR A 668 -4.89 46.70 3.78
C THR A 668 -5.50 48.09 3.44
N LEU A 669 -6.46 48.55 4.27
CA LEU A 669 -7.06 49.86 4.10
C LEU A 669 -6.07 50.99 4.32
N HIS A 670 -5.15 50.86 5.28
CA HIS A 670 -4.06 51.80 5.50
C HIS A 670 -3.16 51.93 4.24
N VAL A 671 -2.76 50.80 3.63
CA VAL A 671 -1.98 50.81 2.39
C VAL A 671 -2.74 51.46 1.24
N LEU A 672 -4.06 51.38 1.21
CA LEU A 672 -4.92 52.02 0.21
C LEU A 672 -5.21 53.50 0.51
N GLY A 673 -4.73 54.04 1.65
CA GLY A 673 -4.92 55.44 2.06
C GLY A 673 -6.25 55.69 2.80
N ASP A 674 -7.04 54.66 3.08
CA ASP A 674 -8.27 54.79 3.90
C ASP A 674 -7.95 54.71 5.41
N GLU A 675 -7.47 55.79 5.95
CA GLU A 675 -7.09 55.91 7.36
C GLU A 675 -8.27 55.83 8.31
N GLU A 676 -9.47 56.19 7.88
CA GLU A 676 -10.69 56.13 8.71
C GLU A 676 -11.16 54.70 8.83
N GLY A 677 -11.25 53.97 7.73
CA GLY A 677 -11.56 52.55 7.71
C GLY A 677 -10.53 51.72 8.46
N ALA A 678 -9.22 52.03 8.28
CA ALA A 678 -8.15 51.36 9.00
C ALA A 678 -8.30 51.51 10.53
N ARG A 679 -8.57 52.73 11.01
CA ARG A 679 -8.83 52.98 12.46
C ARG A 679 -10.06 52.28 12.99
N TYR A 680 -11.14 52.21 12.19
CA TYR A 680 -12.35 51.49 12.54
C TYR A 680 -12.09 50.00 12.85
N TRP A 681 -11.38 49.32 11.92
CA TRP A 681 -11.10 47.91 12.01
C TRP A 681 -10.06 47.58 13.10
N ARG A 682 -9.08 48.45 13.39
CA ARG A 682 -8.12 48.27 14.50
C ARG A 682 -8.78 48.34 15.91
N ARG A 683 -9.97 48.92 16.01
CA ARG A 683 -10.72 49.02 17.30
C ARG A 683 -11.60 47.82 17.55
N ARG A 684 -11.83 47.01 16.57
CA ARG A 684 -12.60 45.76 16.68
C ARG A 684 -11.70 44.56 16.97
#